data_e19ad294e2b39e4dee3a2d021318850a
#
_entry.id   e19ad294e2b39e4dee3a2d021318850a
#
_cell.length_a   1.000
_cell.length_b   1.000
_cell.length_c   1.000
_cell.angle_alpha   90.00
_cell.angle_beta   90.00
_cell.angle_gamma   90.00
#
_symmetry.space_group_name_H-M   'P 1'
#
loop_
_entity.id
_entity.type
_entity.pdbx_description
1 polymer ?
#
loop_
_entity_poly.entity_id
_entity_poly.type
_entity_poly.pdbx_seq_one_letter_code
_entity_poly.pdbx_strand_id
1 'polypeptide(L)'
;DALGRTEVYGFDENRELIYRIDADGQRSDSERDSYGRITVERDPLGRETRYLYDTEGNVIAITAPDGSSTQIDYHETLNLPVAVNDPAGRITAYTYDQRGNLISITDPAGYTASYGYNAQWLPETITDALGKTRRLHYDTLDQLVCFTDCTGETTRFGYTEYGDLETVTDALGHTTRHHYDAAGNPVRTDYPDGSHETFEYDRLNRLTAHIDGLGAKTAYELAVDGLPLKRTNALGHTFAYAYDKARRLTVLTNENGETYRLDYDPTDNLIQETGWDGKITAYGYDAAGQLVQQTEYGQSNHEGRLKERPETWHIHHFKRNILGQLIEKQSRKVSGRNGQGKDEGISRTRFEYDPVTGNLTKARNQHSSVELAYDELDRLIGETTVHNGQSATVGYRYDPLGNRIRTILPDGRHIDYLYYGSGHLHQISLDGEVVSDIERDKLHREIQRTQGSISSLYDYDPMGRLKSQRTVWSSAQTLHGKQNPLAGGAVNRRYAYDKAGNLIQSADQRSGVLHYVYDKIGRIQEASNSQTGRSETFAFDPAHNILSDKAAERKGNNLVSGNRLKEYNGIEYTYDALGNLIYRQLPNGENQYYQYDLENQLVRAEIKKPAGNTEIWTYAYDPFGRRLSKERQDKLAWTSTDPKRTHFVWDGTRLLQEYTYKGSYTYIYTDQDSYEPLAQVFDNAKDGKQYLAYFHNDQIGIPREMTDIHGNLLWYGEYTAWGRLKKDERVYRNAHQPFRLQNQYYDEETGLHYNLMRYYEPEAGRFVNQDPIGLLGGDNLYLFAPNMQTWIDSLGLSGKLTIYSDTHDFVGHAFIGLEKNGRTQYIGQWPGGEGFRYNSKDITSILVSDMGGTMSFNDTRYLDSKYLVSRSYDLNDDQMKKVESYIRDFNNKNTETSGYNLRNRQCASFAYGASQAADIKEMKMSGWVTPASLAKKINKLNGK
;
A
#
# COMPACT_ATOMS: atom_id res chain seq x y z
N ASP A 1 20.97 -24.76 17.44
CA ASP A 1 21.26 -24.29 16.10
C ASP A 1 22.69 -23.73 15.94
N ALA A 2 22.99 -23.07 14.82
CA ALA A 2 24.33 -22.53 14.54
C ALA A 2 24.80 -21.39 15.48
N LEU A 3 23.86 -20.77 16.21
CA LEU A 3 24.12 -19.76 17.25
C LEU A 3 24.21 -20.37 18.65
N GLY A 4 24.00 -21.69 18.81
CA GLY A 4 23.94 -22.38 20.07
C GLY A 4 22.62 -22.22 20.83
N ARG A 5 21.56 -21.79 20.15
CA ARG A 5 20.23 -21.68 20.73
C ARG A 5 19.59 -23.06 20.84
N THR A 6 18.82 -23.27 21.87
CA THR A 6 18.19 -24.56 22.17
C THR A 6 16.68 -24.40 22.32
N GLU A 7 15.93 -25.24 21.66
CA GLU A 7 14.50 -25.44 21.89
C GLU A 7 14.28 -26.80 22.55
N VAL A 8 13.26 -26.91 23.39
CA VAL A 8 12.91 -28.14 24.08
C VAL A 8 11.50 -28.56 23.73
N TYR A 9 11.36 -29.82 23.36
CA TYR A 9 10.10 -30.42 23.00
C TYR A 9 9.75 -31.55 23.97
N GLY A 10 8.54 -31.55 24.47
CA GLY A 10 8.03 -32.63 25.31
C GLY A 10 6.93 -33.41 24.60
N PHE A 11 7.00 -34.74 24.72
CA PHE A 11 6.08 -35.66 24.04
C PHE A 11 5.39 -36.55 25.07
N ASP A 12 4.19 -36.97 24.76
CA ASP A 12 3.45 -37.99 25.54
C ASP A 12 3.93 -39.42 25.24
N GLU A 13 3.24 -40.42 25.82
CA GLU A 13 3.54 -41.85 25.64
C GLU A 13 3.32 -42.30 24.19
N ASN A 14 2.47 -41.62 23.42
CA ASN A 14 2.17 -41.85 22.01
C ASN A 14 3.13 -41.12 21.07
N ARG A 15 4.11 -40.40 21.60
CA ARG A 15 5.05 -39.53 20.88
C ARG A 15 4.39 -38.30 20.24
N GLU A 16 3.25 -37.86 20.76
CA GLU A 16 2.60 -36.63 20.35
C GLU A 16 3.19 -35.45 21.14
N LEU A 17 3.42 -34.32 20.43
CA LEU A 17 3.96 -33.11 21.05
C LEU A 17 2.94 -32.54 22.04
N ILE A 18 3.34 -32.37 23.32
CA ILE A 18 2.49 -31.80 24.37
C ILE A 18 2.97 -30.43 24.86
N TYR A 19 4.27 -30.13 24.69
CA TYR A 19 4.77 -28.78 24.91
C TYR A 19 6.05 -28.47 24.13
N ARG A 20 6.24 -27.17 23.87
CA ARG A 20 7.47 -26.61 23.33
C ARG A 20 7.98 -25.51 24.26
N ILE A 21 9.27 -25.46 24.48
CA ILE A 21 9.94 -24.34 25.14
C ILE A 21 10.88 -23.73 24.11
N ASP A 22 10.67 -22.47 23.76
CA ASP A 22 11.48 -21.77 22.76
C ASP A 22 12.88 -21.38 23.29
N ALA A 23 13.65 -20.74 22.45
CA ALA A 23 15.03 -20.36 22.76
C ALA A 23 15.14 -19.27 23.85
N ASP A 24 14.08 -18.55 24.16
CA ASP A 24 13.96 -17.58 25.27
C ASP A 24 13.38 -18.22 26.54
N GLY A 25 13.10 -19.54 26.53
CA GLY A 25 12.54 -20.28 27.64
C GLY A 25 11.03 -20.11 27.81
N GLN A 26 10.31 -19.57 26.81
CA GLN A 26 8.87 -19.42 26.83
C GLN A 26 8.19 -20.73 26.45
N ARG A 27 7.15 -21.12 27.20
CA ARG A 27 6.50 -22.41 27.05
C ARG A 27 5.12 -22.28 26.43
N SER A 28 4.87 -23.08 25.39
CA SER A 28 3.56 -23.36 24.81
C SER A 28 3.15 -24.80 25.10
N ASP A 29 1.88 -25.06 25.40
CA ASP A 29 1.36 -26.39 25.74
C ASP A 29 0.23 -26.79 24.77
N SER A 30 0.07 -28.09 24.52
CA SER A 30 -1.08 -28.64 23.83
C SER A 30 -1.66 -29.85 24.55
N GLU A 31 -3.00 -29.92 24.61
CA GLU A 31 -3.73 -31.11 25.07
C GLU A 31 -4.34 -31.81 23.88
N ARG A 32 -4.41 -33.14 23.96
CA ARG A 32 -4.92 -33.98 22.89
C ARG A 32 -6.00 -34.96 23.40
N ASP A 33 -6.85 -35.38 22.47
CA ASP A 33 -7.81 -36.46 22.76
C ASP A 33 -7.15 -37.85 22.57
N SER A 34 -7.96 -38.91 22.75
CA SER A 34 -7.50 -40.28 22.59
C SER A 34 -7.10 -40.68 21.16
N TYR A 35 -7.41 -39.86 20.16
CA TYR A 35 -7.00 -40.02 18.76
C TYR A 35 -5.77 -39.21 18.39
N GLY A 36 -5.15 -38.51 19.35
CA GLY A 36 -3.97 -37.64 19.13
C GLY A 36 -4.30 -36.27 18.56
N ARG A 37 -5.57 -35.88 18.43
CA ARG A 37 -5.99 -34.57 17.90
C ARG A 37 -5.92 -33.51 18.98
N ILE A 38 -5.45 -32.30 18.62
CA ILE A 38 -5.32 -31.17 19.56
C ILE A 38 -6.70 -30.70 19.99
N THR A 39 -6.96 -30.71 21.30
CA THR A 39 -8.21 -30.19 21.88
C THR A 39 -8.01 -28.82 22.53
N VAL A 40 -6.80 -28.53 23.02
CA VAL A 40 -6.44 -27.23 23.60
C VAL A 40 -5.03 -26.86 23.21
N GLU A 41 -4.83 -25.63 22.78
CA GLU A 41 -3.52 -25.00 22.63
C GLU A 41 -3.39 -23.86 23.62
N ARG A 42 -2.27 -23.79 24.33
CA ARG A 42 -1.93 -22.67 25.24
C ARG A 42 -0.65 -22.00 24.77
N ASP A 43 -0.70 -20.72 24.57
CA ASP A 43 0.47 -19.93 24.28
C ASP A 43 1.27 -19.58 25.56
N PRO A 44 2.46 -18.95 25.43
CA PRO A 44 3.28 -18.58 26.58
C PRO A 44 2.64 -17.58 27.57
N LEU A 45 1.58 -16.88 27.17
CA LEU A 45 0.78 -16.01 28.05
C LEU A 45 -0.36 -16.75 28.74
N GLY A 46 -0.53 -18.06 28.47
CA GLY A 46 -1.60 -18.91 29.00
C GLY A 46 -2.94 -18.70 28.31
N ARG A 47 -2.98 -18.07 27.12
CA ARG A 47 -4.19 -17.91 26.33
C ARG A 47 -4.54 -19.24 25.67
N GLU A 48 -5.81 -19.66 25.80
CA GLU A 48 -6.25 -20.98 25.32
C GLU A 48 -7.09 -20.84 24.06
N THR A 49 -6.77 -21.66 23.04
CA THR A 49 -7.64 -21.96 21.92
C THR A 49 -8.12 -23.41 22.04
N ARG A 50 -9.41 -23.66 21.92
CA ARG A 50 -10.02 -24.98 22.10
C ARG A 50 -10.66 -25.46 20.79
N TYR A 51 -10.51 -26.76 20.52
CA TYR A 51 -11.04 -27.42 19.34
C TYR A 51 -11.98 -28.55 19.73
N LEU A 52 -13.10 -28.65 19.05
CA LEU A 52 -14.06 -29.74 19.18
C LEU A 52 -14.19 -30.47 17.85
N TYR A 53 -14.23 -31.80 17.91
CA TYR A 53 -14.26 -32.67 16.73
C TYR A 53 -15.51 -33.49 16.69
N ASP A 54 -15.98 -33.85 15.47
CA ASP A 54 -16.96 -34.87 15.25
C ASP A 54 -16.34 -36.29 15.27
N THR A 55 -17.16 -37.30 15.03
CA THR A 55 -16.74 -38.72 14.99
C THR A 55 -15.84 -39.03 13.81
N GLU A 56 -15.95 -38.30 12.72
CA GLU A 56 -15.15 -38.43 11.49
C GLU A 56 -13.80 -37.74 11.61
N GLY A 57 -13.59 -36.90 12.64
CA GLY A 57 -12.36 -36.16 12.89
C GLY A 57 -12.34 -34.73 12.36
N ASN A 58 -13.48 -34.20 11.92
CA ASN A 58 -13.56 -32.80 11.47
C ASN A 58 -13.70 -31.86 12.67
N VAL A 59 -13.12 -30.67 12.54
CA VAL A 59 -13.25 -29.60 13.55
C VAL A 59 -14.64 -28.95 13.43
N ILE A 60 -15.53 -29.24 14.37
CA ILE A 60 -16.89 -28.68 14.41
C ILE A 60 -17.01 -27.40 15.20
N ALA A 61 -16.04 -27.11 16.09
CA ALA A 61 -15.99 -25.83 16.78
C ALA A 61 -14.55 -25.41 17.14
N ILE A 62 -14.29 -24.10 17.05
CA ILE A 62 -13.05 -23.46 17.48
C ILE A 62 -13.42 -22.34 18.46
N THR A 63 -12.96 -22.45 19.70
CA THR A 63 -13.19 -21.44 20.72
C THR A 63 -11.90 -20.65 20.97
N ALA A 64 -11.95 -19.34 20.77
CA ALA A 64 -10.84 -18.42 20.98
C ALA A 64 -10.60 -18.13 22.47
N PRO A 65 -9.46 -17.50 22.86
CA PRO A 65 -9.12 -17.21 24.25
C PRO A 65 -10.11 -16.32 25.01
N ASP A 66 -10.92 -15.53 24.33
CA ASP A 66 -11.98 -14.71 24.93
C ASP A 66 -13.30 -15.46 25.12
N GLY A 67 -13.37 -16.72 24.66
CA GLY A 67 -14.56 -17.56 24.71
C GLY A 67 -15.46 -17.44 23.49
N SER A 68 -15.14 -16.59 22.51
CA SER A 68 -15.87 -16.54 21.24
C SER A 68 -15.67 -17.83 20.45
N SER A 69 -16.71 -18.33 19.78
CA SER A 69 -16.68 -19.64 19.12
C SER A 69 -17.16 -19.56 17.67
N THR A 70 -16.40 -20.18 16.78
CA THR A 70 -16.79 -20.45 15.37
C THR A 70 -17.26 -21.90 15.28
N GLN A 71 -18.41 -22.15 14.68
CA GLN A 71 -18.97 -23.50 14.45
C GLN A 71 -18.93 -23.84 12.97
N ILE A 72 -18.71 -25.13 12.66
CA ILE A 72 -18.58 -25.63 11.29
C ILE A 72 -19.47 -26.88 11.14
N ASP A 73 -20.39 -26.82 10.22
CA ASP A 73 -21.25 -27.98 9.83
C ASP A 73 -20.70 -28.61 8.57
N TYR A 74 -20.75 -29.96 8.51
CA TYR A 74 -20.23 -30.74 7.41
C TYR A 74 -21.32 -31.53 6.66
N HIS A 75 -21.08 -31.77 5.39
CA HIS A 75 -21.93 -32.59 4.55
C HIS A 75 -21.86 -34.07 4.99
N GLU A 76 -23.01 -34.73 5.20
CA GLU A 76 -23.11 -36.07 5.78
C GLU A 76 -22.28 -37.17 5.07
N THR A 77 -22.09 -37.04 3.74
CA THR A 77 -21.41 -38.07 2.94
C THR A 77 -20.12 -37.57 2.29
N LEU A 78 -19.99 -36.28 2.01
CA LEU A 78 -18.81 -35.70 1.33
C LEU A 78 -17.74 -35.23 2.31
N ASN A 79 -18.11 -35.12 3.57
CA ASN A 79 -17.21 -34.61 4.61
C ASN A 79 -16.62 -33.21 4.30
N LEU A 80 -17.39 -32.37 3.61
CA LEU A 80 -17.06 -31.01 3.19
C LEU A 80 -17.86 -30.01 4.03
N PRO A 81 -17.28 -28.83 4.43
CA PRO A 81 -18.01 -27.84 5.19
C PRO A 81 -19.21 -27.31 4.39
N VAL A 82 -20.43 -27.40 4.93
CA VAL A 82 -21.65 -26.84 4.31
C VAL A 82 -22.06 -25.52 4.94
N ALA A 83 -21.67 -25.27 6.19
CA ALA A 83 -21.88 -23.98 6.84
C ALA A 83 -20.75 -23.64 7.81
N VAL A 84 -20.44 -22.36 7.91
CA VAL A 84 -19.56 -21.81 8.95
C VAL A 84 -20.31 -20.70 9.62
N ASN A 85 -20.53 -20.86 10.90
CA ASN A 85 -21.18 -19.90 11.76
C ASN A 85 -20.10 -19.19 12.60
N ASP A 86 -19.92 -17.91 12.42
CA ASP A 86 -18.95 -17.12 13.15
C ASP A 86 -19.45 -16.75 14.57
N PRO A 87 -18.61 -16.16 15.44
CA PRO A 87 -19.02 -15.77 16.80
C PRO A 87 -20.21 -14.80 16.85
N ALA A 88 -20.49 -14.04 15.79
CA ALA A 88 -21.64 -13.15 15.68
C ALA A 88 -22.92 -13.86 15.23
N GLY A 89 -22.87 -15.16 15.00
CA GLY A 89 -23.99 -15.95 14.47
C GLY A 89 -24.23 -15.75 12.97
N ARG A 90 -23.25 -15.20 12.24
CA ARG A 90 -23.33 -14.97 10.79
C ARG A 90 -22.89 -16.22 10.05
N ILE A 91 -23.69 -16.66 9.07
CA ILE A 91 -23.49 -17.94 8.39
C ILE A 91 -22.98 -17.72 6.98
N THR A 92 -21.85 -18.37 6.65
CA THR A 92 -21.43 -18.58 5.27
C THR A 92 -21.76 -20.00 4.87
N ALA A 93 -22.57 -20.18 3.82
CA ALA A 93 -23.04 -21.49 3.35
C ALA A 93 -22.35 -21.91 2.04
N TYR A 94 -22.14 -23.23 1.89
CA TYR A 94 -21.48 -23.84 0.74
C TYR A 94 -22.35 -24.95 0.19
N THR A 95 -22.41 -25.07 -1.13
CA THR A 95 -23.07 -26.19 -1.77
C THR A 95 -22.13 -26.87 -2.76
N TYR A 96 -22.31 -28.20 -2.90
CA TYR A 96 -21.43 -29.02 -3.70
C TYR A 96 -22.27 -29.91 -4.65
N ASP A 97 -21.68 -30.30 -5.75
CA ASP A 97 -22.25 -31.38 -6.59
C ASP A 97 -22.02 -32.75 -5.96
N GLN A 98 -22.54 -33.81 -6.61
CA GLN A 98 -22.42 -35.20 -6.12
C GLN A 98 -20.97 -35.70 -6.02
N ARG A 99 -20.01 -35.00 -6.58
CA ARG A 99 -18.58 -35.32 -6.60
C ARG A 99 -17.75 -34.46 -5.64
N GLY A 100 -18.39 -33.48 -5.00
CA GLY A 100 -17.75 -32.57 -4.09
C GLY A 100 -17.19 -31.33 -4.75
N ASN A 101 -17.50 -31.03 -6.02
CA ASN A 101 -17.12 -29.72 -6.59
C ASN A 101 -18.02 -28.64 -6.00
N LEU A 102 -17.41 -27.55 -5.61
CA LEU A 102 -18.11 -26.41 -5.04
C LEU A 102 -18.95 -25.68 -6.10
N ILE A 103 -20.27 -25.73 -6.00
CA ILE A 103 -21.18 -25.08 -6.95
C ILE A 103 -21.70 -23.74 -6.49
N SER A 104 -21.73 -23.45 -5.18
CA SER A 104 -22.04 -22.10 -4.71
C SER A 104 -21.47 -21.77 -3.33
N ILE A 105 -21.30 -20.46 -3.10
CA ILE A 105 -20.98 -19.85 -1.80
C ILE A 105 -22.01 -18.76 -1.57
N THR A 106 -22.69 -18.81 -0.42
CA THR A 106 -23.59 -17.74 0.04
C THR A 106 -22.98 -17.08 1.28
N ASP A 107 -22.79 -15.79 1.23
CA ASP A 107 -22.24 -15.00 2.34
C ASP A 107 -23.30 -14.70 3.42
N PRO A 108 -22.92 -14.13 4.58
CA PRO A 108 -23.87 -13.82 5.67
C PRO A 108 -25.00 -12.85 5.28
N ALA A 109 -24.79 -11.98 4.28
CA ALA A 109 -25.81 -11.07 3.77
C ALA A 109 -26.77 -11.73 2.74
N GLY A 110 -26.56 -13.03 2.45
CA GLY A 110 -27.38 -13.81 1.51
C GLY A 110 -26.96 -13.64 0.04
N TYR A 111 -25.83 -13.02 -0.25
CA TYR A 111 -25.32 -12.91 -1.62
C TYR A 111 -24.61 -14.20 -2.05
N THR A 112 -24.93 -14.67 -3.25
CA THR A 112 -24.44 -15.97 -3.74
C THR A 112 -23.55 -15.82 -4.97
N ALA A 113 -22.36 -16.41 -4.92
CA ALA A 113 -21.51 -16.66 -6.09
C ALA A 113 -21.63 -18.14 -6.48
N SER A 114 -21.66 -18.45 -7.80
CA SER A 114 -21.82 -19.82 -8.29
C SER A 114 -20.77 -20.19 -9.33
N TYR A 115 -20.51 -21.51 -9.44
CA TYR A 115 -19.46 -22.10 -10.26
C TYR A 115 -20.03 -23.20 -11.12
N GLY A 116 -19.67 -23.21 -12.41
CA GLY A 116 -20.00 -24.28 -13.34
C GLY A 116 -18.71 -24.94 -13.87
N TYR A 117 -18.79 -26.22 -14.14
CA TYR A 117 -17.63 -27.04 -14.51
C TYR A 117 -17.83 -27.66 -15.89
N ASN A 118 -16.75 -27.88 -16.64
CA ASN A 118 -16.73 -28.58 -17.89
C ASN A 118 -16.71 -30.12 -17.66
N ALA A 119 -16.64 -30.90 -18.73
CA ALA A 119 -16.61 -32.35 -18.65
C ALA A 119 -15.34 -32.91 -17.98
N GLN A 120 -14.27 -32.15 -17.93
CA GLN A 120 -12.99 -32.45 -17.27
C GLN A 120 -12.94 -31.96 -15.83
N TRP A 121 -14.04 -31.42 -15.29
CA TRP A 121 -14.18 -30.87 -13.92
C TRP A 121 -13.37 -29.59 -13.68
N LEU A 122 -12.97 -28.91 -14.74
CA LEU A 122 -12.35 -27.59 -14.64
C LEU A 122 -13.44 -26.52 -14.60
N PRO A 123 -13.26 -25.43 -13.82
CA PRO A 123 -14.21 -24.32 -13.75
C PRO A 123 -14.40 -23.68 -15.12
N GLU A 124 -15.56 -23.79 -15.72
CA GLU A 124 -15.89 -23.18 -17.01
C GLU A 124 -16.58 -21.83 -16.85
N THR A 125 -17.42 -21.69 -15.79
CA THR A 125 -18.16 -20.46 -15.52
C THR A 125 -18.06 -20.06 -14.06
N ILE A 126 -17.94 -18.76 -13.83
CA ILE A 126 -18.00 -18.14 -12.50
C ILE A 126 -19.01 -17.01 -12.57
N THR A 127 -20.11 -17.15 -11.84
CA THR A 127 -21.16 -16.13 -11.74
C THR A 127 -21.09 -15.48 -10.39
N ASP A 128 -20.95 -14.14 -10.38
CA ASP A 128 -20.87 -13.35 -9.15
C ASP A 128 -22.25 -13.06 -8.54
N ALA A 129 -22.27 -12.41 -7.39
CA ALA A 129 -23.49 -12.08 -6.64
C ALA A 129 -24.44 -11.09 -7.35
N LEU A 130 -23.98 -10.42 -8.41
CA LEU A 130 -24.82 -9.59 -9.30
C LEU A 130 -25.31 -10.38 -10.51
N GLY A 131 -25.06 -11.69 -10.61
CA GLY A 131 -25.40 -12.55 -11.72
C GLY A 131 -24.55 -12.36 -12.97
N LYS A 132 -23.38 -11.72 -12.84
CA LYS A 132 -22.45 -11.51 -13.95
C LYS A 132 -21.54 -12.72 -14.11
N THR A 133 -21.51 -13.30 -15.31
CA THR A 133 -20.78 -14.55 -15.57
C THR A 133 -19.50 -14.30 -16.34
N ARG A 134 -18.41 -14.88 -15.87
CA ARG A 134 -17.11 -15.00 -16.53
C ARG A 134 -16.92 -16.41 -17.04
N ARG A 135 -16.20 -16.58 -18.18
CA ARG A 135 -15.98 -17.86 -18.83
C ARG A 135 -14.50 -18.17 -18.98
N LEU A 136 -14.17 -19.44 -18.75
CA LEU A 136 -12.83 -19.98 -18.90
C LEU A 136 -12.89 -21.10 -19.94
N HIS A 137 -11.92 -21.13 -20.85
CA HIS A 137 -11.78 -22.19 -21.85
C HIS A 137 -10.40 -22.79 -21.78
N TYR A 138 -10.34 -24.11 -21.87
CA TYR A 138 -9.13 -24.89 -21.73
C TYR A 138 -8.84 -25.63 -23.04
N ASP A 139 -7.57 -25.94 -23.26
CA ASP A 139 -7.15 -26.83 -24.35
C ASP A 139 -7.26 -28.32 -23.94
N THR A 140 -6.75 -29.21 -24.81
CA THR A 140 -6.76 -30.67 -24.58
C THR A 140 -5.78 -31.12 -23.50
N LEU A 141 -4.90 -30.25 -23.03
CA LEU A 141 -3.94 -30.47 -21.93
C LEU A 141 -4.39 -29.81 -20.65
N ASP A 142 -5.67 -29.38 -20.58
CA ASP A 142 -6.28 -28.70 -19.44
C ASP A 142 -5.63 -27.32 -19.12
N GLN A 143 -4.95 -26.70 -20.08
CA GLN A 143 -4.36 -25.37 -19.94
C GLN A 143 -5.39 -24.30 -20.31
N LEU A 144 -5.46 -23.21 -19.50
CA LEU A 144 -6.37 -22.09 -19.75
C LEU A 144 -5.93 -21.29 -20.97
N VAL A 145 -6.59 -21.45 -22.12
CA VAL A 145 -6.25 -20.73 -23.36
C VAL A 145 -7.05 -19.44 -23.57
N CYS A 146 -8.17 -19.30 -22.87
CA CYS A 146 -9.04 -18.13 -23.06
C CYS A 146 -9.81 -17.80 -21.79
N PHE A 147 -9.79 -16.55 -21.40
CA PHE A 147 -10.59 -15.97 -20.36
C PHE A 147 -11.48 -14.87 -20.93
N THR A 148 -12.80 -15.00 -20.75
CA THR A 148 -13.77 -13.97 -21.15
C THR A 148 -14.40 -13.38 -19.89
N ASP A 149 -14.32 -12.06 -19.74
CA ASP A 149 -14.94 -11.38 -18.61
C ASP A 149 -16.47 -11.31 -18.74
N CYS A 150 -17.14 -10.70 -17.76
CA CYS A 150 -18.60 -10.58 -17.75
C CYS A 150 -19.13 -9.57 -18.76
N THR A 151 -18.29 -8.75 -19.39
CA THR A 151 -18.66 -7.83 -20.46
C THR A 151 -18.44 -8.39 -21.85
N GLY A 152 -17.81 -9.56 -21.95
CA GLY A 152 -17.50 -10.27 -23.20
C GLY A 152 -16.08 -10.02 -23.72
N GLU A 153 -15.27 -9.25 -23.00
CA GLU A 153 -13.90 -8.96 -23.43
C GLU A 153 -12.97 -10.13 -23.08
N THR A 154 -12.04 -10.43 -23.97
CA THR A 154 -11.31 -11.71 -23.94
C THR A 154 -9.81 -11.53 -23.86
N THR A 155 -9.17 -12.23 -22.90
CA THR A 155 -7.72 -12.43 -22.81
C THR A 155 -7.37 -13.84 -23.29
N ARG A 156 -6.34 -13.99 -24.12
CA ARG A 156 -5.87 -15.27 -24.66
C ARG A 156 -4.48 -15.61 -24.14
N PHE A 157 -4.26 -16.90 -23.91
CA PHE A 157 -3.00 -17.45 -23.42
C PHE A 157 -2.47 -18.46 -24.43
N GLY A 158 -1.17 -18.43 -24.69
CA GLY A 158 -0.49 -19.43 -25.51
C GLY A 158 0.69 -20.02 -24.75
N TYR A 159 0.95 -21.28 -24.99
CA TYR A 159 1.92 -22.07 -24.23
C TYR A 159 2.99 -22.66 -25.15
N THR A 160 4.18 -22.90 -24.60
CA THR A 160 5.23 -23.66 -25.27
C THR A 160 4.85 -25.14 -25.34
N GLU A 161 5.59 -25.94 -26.09
CA GLU A 161 5.44 -27.40 -26.13
C GLU A 161 5.67 -28.08 -24.76
N TYR A 162 6.36 -27.38 -23.84
CA TYR A 162 6.63 -27.85 -22.47
C TYR A 162 5.58 -27.41 -21.46
N GLY A 163 4.59 -26.61 -21.91
CA GLY A 163 3.53 -26.10 -21.07
C GLY A 163 3.84 -24.74 -20.38
N ASP A 164 4.92 -24.08 -20.78
CA ASP A 164 5.25 -22.76 -20.28
C ASP A 164 4.37 -21.69 -20.93
N LEU A 165 3.94 -20.66 -20.17
CA LEU A 165 3.17 -19.55 -20.71
C LEU A 165 4.04 -18.72 -21.65
N GLU A 166 3.85 -18.88 -22.96
CA GLU A 166 4.61 -18.16 -23.98
C GLU A 166 4.03 -16.79 -24.28
N THR A 167 2.70 -16.70 -24.44
CA THR A 167 2.05 -15.45 -24.85
C THR A 167 0.82 -15.13 -24.02
N VAL A 168 0.64 -13.82 -23.75
CA VAL A 168 -0.60 -13.26 -23.19
C VAL A 168 -1.07 -12.16 -24.14
N THR A 169 -2.26 -12.33 -24.74
CA THR A 169 -2.86 -11.33 -25.64
C THR A 169 -4.11 -10.73 -24.98
N ASP A 170 -4.13 -9.42 -24.77
CA ASP A 170 -5.24 -8.72 -24.15
C ASP A 170 -6.42 -8.53 -25.12
N ALA A 171 -7.52 -7.92 -24.63
CA ALA A 171 -8.73 -7.70 -25.40
C ALA A 171 -8.58 -6.68 -26.53
N LEU A 172 -7.50 -5.89 -26.56
CA LEU A 172 -7.14 -4.97 -27.64
C LEU A 172 -6.19 -5.58 -28.65
N GLY A 173 -5.71 -6.82 -28.40
CA GLY A 173 -4.79 -7.54 -29.27
C GLY A 173 -3.30 -7.24 -28.99
N HIS A 174 -3.00 -6.58 -27.86
CA HIS A 174 -1.60 -6.38 -27.45
C HIS A 174 -1.07 -7.68 -26.85
N THR A 175 0.12 -8.10 -27.31
CA THR A 175 0.71 -9.37 -26.91
C THR A 175 2.02 -9.16 -26.18
N THR A 176 2.12 -9.71 -24.98
CA THR A 176 3.37 -9.93 -24.23
C THR A 176 3.87 -11.34 -24.52
N ARG A 177 5.17 -11.50 -24.78
CA ARG A 177 5.79 -12.80 -25.07
C ARG A 177 6.94 -13.08 -24.11
N HIS A 178 6.94 -14.29 -23.54
CA HIS A 178 7.99 -14.78 -22.64
C HIS A 178 8.85 -15.81 -23.37
N HIS A 179 10.15 -15.79 -23.10
CA HIS A 179 11.13 -16.74 -23.62
C HIS A 179 11.84 -17.41 -22.46
N TYR A 180 12.06 -18.70 -22.61
CA TYR A 180 12.62 -19.55 -21.55
C TYR A 180 13.91 -20.20 -22.00
N ASP A 181 14.79 -20.52 -21.05
CA ASP A 181 15.94 -21.38 -21.29
C ASP A 181 15.56 -22.86 -21.21
N ALA A 182 16.52 -23.76 -21.41
CA ALA A 182 16.30 -25.21 -21.35
C ALA A 182 15.93 -25.73 -19.93
N ALA A 183 16.17 -24.94 -18.90
CA ALA A 183 15.79 -25.25 -17.52
C ALA A 183 14.40 -24.70 -17.16
N GLY A 184 13.76 -23.95 -18.06
CA GLY A 184 12.47 -23.33 -17.87
C GLY A 184 12.54 -21.97 -17.16
N ASN A 185 13.71 -21.36 -17.03
CA ASN A 185 13.81 -20.02 -16.46
C ASN A 185 13.41 -18.97 -17.51
N PRO A 186 12.60 -17.93 -17.15
CA PRO A 186 12.28 -16.84 -18.06
C PRO A 186 13.51 -15.98 -18.31
N VAL A 187 14.08 -16.03 -19.52
CA VAL A 187 15.30 -15.28 -19.86
C VAL A 187 15.01 -13.96 -20.56
N ARG A 188 13.79 -13.80 -21.10
CA ARG A 188 13.40 -12.57 -21.79
C ARG A 188 11.90 -12.42 -21.84
N THR A 189 11.43 -11.18 -21.65
CA THR A 189 10.03 -10.78 -21.87
C THR A 189 10.00 -9.68 -22.92
N ASP A 190 9.28 -9.90 -24.03
CA ASP A 190 8.99 -8.88 -25.05
C ASP A 190 7.63 -8.24 -24.78
N TYR A 191 7.59 -6.92 -24.76
CA TYR A 191 6.40 -6.13 -24.50
C TYR A 191 5.74 -5.61 -25.79
N PRO A 192 4.43 -5.25 -25.73
CA PRO A 192 3.68 -4.79 -26.91
C PRO A 192 4.22 -3.52 -27.56
N ASP A 193 4.97 -2.68 -26.84
CA ASP A 193 5.59 -1.46 -27.39
C ASP A 193 6.95 -1.73 -28.07
N GLY A 194 7.37 -3.00 -28.15
CA GLY A 194 8.65 -3.45 -28.69
C GLY A 194 9.84 -3.28 -27.73
N SER A 195 9.60 -2.89 -26.49
CA SER A 195 10.62 -2.97 -25.43
C SER A 195 10.77 -4.42 -24.96
N HIS A 196 11.85 -4.72 -24.27
CA HIS A 196 12.05 -6.04 -23.66
C HIS A 196 12.94 -5.94 -22.44
N GLU A 197 12.76 -6.89 -21.53
CA GLU A 197 13.63 -7.12 -20.38
C GLU A 197 14.31 -8.48 -20.53
N THR A 198 15.51 -8.62 -19.94
CA THR A 198 16.25 -9.89 -19.92
C THR A 198 16.74 -10.22 -18.53
N PHE A 199 16.88 -11.52 -18.28
CA PHE A 199 17.25 -12.06 -16.97
C PHE A 199 18.41 -13.04 -17.12
N GLU A 200 19.37 -12.99 -16.21
CA GLU A 200 20.50 -13.91 -16.19
C GLU A 200 20.44 -14.78 -14.92
N TYR A 201 20.76 -16.05 -15.07
CA TYR A 201 20.72 -17.02 -13.99
C TYR A 201 22.08 -17.73 -13.82
N ASP A 202 22.36 -18.20 -12.62
CA ASP A 202 23.48 -19.06 -12.36
C ASP A 202 23.14 -20.55 -12.64
N ARG A 203 24.12 -21.44 -12.44
CA ARG A 203 23.94 -22.88 -12.68
C ARG A 203 22.94 -23.58 -11.73
N LEU A 204 22.50 -22.89 -10.68
CA LEU A 204 21.48 -23.35 -9.73
C LEU A 204 20.12 -22.70 -10.00
N ASN A 205 19.93 -22.09 -11.17
CA ASN A 205 18.74 -21.38 -11.60
C ASN A 205 18.38 -20.19 -10.69
N ARG A 206 19.39 -19.53 -10.07
CA ARG A 206 19.16 -18.36 -9.23
C ARG A 206 19.43 -17.09 -10.05
N LEU A 207 18.53 -16.09 -9.93
CA LEU A 207 18.66 -14.81 -10.66
C LEU A 207 19.94 -14.08 -10.22
N THR A 208 20.82 -13.77 -11.18
CA THR A 208 22.06 -13.03 -10.97
C THR A 208 22.07 -11.66 -11.60
N ALA A 209 21.18 -11.40 -12.59
CA ALA A 209 21.01 -10.06 -13.11
C ALA A 209 19.66 -9.88 -13.78
N HIS A 210 19.17 -8.63 -13.73
CA HIS A 210 18.05 -8.11 -14.49
C HIS A 210 18.54 -6.96 -15.36
N ILE A 211 18.10 -6.90 -16.60
CA ILE A 211 18.46 -5.86 -17.57
C ILE A 211 17.16 -5.29 -18.12
N ASP A 212 16.92 -4.01 -17.91
CA ASP A 212 15.72 -3.33 -18.35
C ASP A 212 15.68 -3.02 -19.86
N GLY A 213 14.60 -2.41 -20.34
CA GLY A 213 14.37 -2.07 -21.74
C GLY A 213 15.37 -1.06 -22.34
N LEU A 214 16.16 -0.37 -21.53
CA LEU A 214 17.24 0.53 -21.94
C LEU A 214 18.62 -0.14 -21.89
N GLY A 215 18.69 -1.41 -21.44
CA GLY A 215 19.94 -2.13 -21.24
C GLY A 215 20.64 -1.79 -19.92
N ALA A 216 19.95 -1.15 -18.98
CA ALA A 216 20.49 -0.87 -17.65
C ALA A 216 20.45 -2.14 -16.79
N LYS A 217 21.64 -2.59 -16.38
CA LYS A 217 21.82 -3.86 -15.66
C LYS A 217 21.90 -3.65 -14.15
N THR A 218 21.06 -4.37 -13.43
CA THR A 218 21.19 -4.59 -11.97
C THR A 218 21.68 -6.01 -11.75
N ALA A 219 22.80 -6.17 -11.04
CA ALA A 219 23.43 -7.46 -10.81
C ALA A 219 23.43 -7.83 -9.31
N TYR A 220 23.36 -9.14 -9.03
CA TYR A 220 23.32 -9.71 -7.69
C TYR A 220 24.49 -10.68 -7.50
N GLU A 221 25.22 -10.52 -6.42
CA GLU A 221 26.19 -11.49 -5.91
C GLU A 221 25.51 -12.29 -4.79
N LEU A 222 25.39 -13.59 -4.96
CA LEU A 222 24.68 -14.47 -4.05
C LEU A 222 25.67 -15.33 -3.25
N ALA A 223 25.35 -15.61 -2.01
CA ALA A 223 26.03 -16.62 -1.19
C ALA A 223 25.75 -18.03 -1.73
N VAL A 224 26.48 -19.01 -1.25
CA VAL A 224 26.28 -20.43 -1.64
C VAL A 224 24.85 -20.90 -1.36
N ASP A 225 24.26 -20.42 -0.30
CA ASP A 225 22.89 -20.72 0.14
C ASP A 225 21.80 -19.85 -0.51
N GLY A 226 22.18 -18.97 -1.48
CA GLY A 226 21.26 -18.12 -2.24
C GLY A 226 20.98 -16.75 -1.65
N LEU A 227 21.44 -16.44 -0.42
CA LEU A 227 21.25 -15.13 0.17
C LEU A 227 22.03 -14.06 -0.63
N PRO A 228 21.45 -12.87 -0.91
CA PRO A 228 22.18 -11.80 -1.60
C PRO A 228 23.27 -11.24 -0.70
N LEU A 229 24.49 -11.17 -1.22
CA LEU A 229 25.65 -10.52 -0.57
C LEU A 229 25.80 -9.09 -1.04
N LYS A 230 25.50 -8.84 -2.34
CA LYS A 230 25.59 -7.50 -2.95
C LYS A 230 24.54 -7.33 -4.05
N ARG A 231 24.07 -6.10 -4.18
CA ARG A 231 23.33 -5.61 -5.33
C ARG A 231 24.14 -4.49 -5.97
N THR A 232 24.46 -4.60 -7.25
CA THR A 232 25.15 -3.56 -8.02
C THR A 232 24.18 -2.98 -9.03
N ASN A 233 23.88 -1.69 -8.94
CA ASN A 233 22.98 -1.01 -9.86
C ASN A 233 23.69 -0.66 -11.20
N ALA A 234 22.92 -0.15 -12.17
CA ALA A 234 23.41 0.17 -13.49
C ALA A 234 24.44 1.33 -13.54
N LEU A 235 24.64 2.07 -12.47
CA LEU A 235 25.69 3.07 -12.29
C LEU A 235 26.95 2.48 -11.66
N GLY A 236 26.94 1.19 -11.29
CA GLY A 236 28.06 0.51 -10.64
C GLY A 236 28.12 0.73 -9.12
N HIS A 237 27.13 1.37 -8.53
CA HIS A 237 27.07 1.53 -7.08
C HIS A 237 26.58 0.25 -6.42
N THR A 238 27.17 -0.09 -5.26
CA THR A 238 26.94 -1.37 -4.60
C THR A 238 26.29 -1.18 -3.24
N PHE A 239 25.20 -1.91 -3.04
CA PHE A 239 24.55 -2.11 -1.75
C PHE A 239 24.91 -3.50 -1.22
N ALA A 240 25.41 -3.62 0.01
CA ALA A 240 25.91 -4.88 0.55
C ALA A 240 25.12 -5.34 1.78
N TYR A 241 25.15 -6.64 2.00
CA TYR A 241 24.37 -7.36 2.99
C TYR A 241 25.24 -8.30 3.79
N ALA A 242 25.10 -8.31 5.13
CA ALA A 242 25.79 -9.25 5.98
C ALA A 242 24.80 -9.98 6.90
N TYR A 243 25.08 -11.25 7.12
CA TYR A 243 24.23 -12.17 7.88
C TYR A 243 25.01 -12.81 9.02
N ASP A 244 24.29 -13.19 10.07
CA ASP A 244 24.86 -14.04 11.11
C ASP A 244 24.85 -15.53 10.71
N LYS A 245 25.32 -16.38 11.62
CA LYS A 245 25.37 -17.84 11.40
C LYS A 245 23.99 -18.50 11.27
N ALA A 246 22.93 -17.85 11.77
CA ALA A 246 21.54 -18.30 11.60
C ALA A 246 20.89 -17.70 10.35
N ARG A 247 21.68 -17.05 9.47
CA ARG A 247 21.23 -16.43 8.21
C ARG A 247 20.31 -15.21 8.41
N ARG A 248 20.29 -14.62 9.62
CA ARG A 248 19.57 -13.38 9.87
C ARG A 248 20.38 -12.21 9.37
N LEU A 249 19.72 -11.22 8.77
CA LEU A 249 20.34 -10.00 8.31
C LEU A 249 20.79 -9.14 9.49
N THR A 250 22.07 -8.87 9.62
CA THR A 250 22.64 -8.09 10.74
C THR A 250 23.17 -6.73 10.32
N VAL A 251 23.69 -6.61 9.09
CA VAL A 251 24.24 -5.33 8.62
C VAL A 251 23.86 -5.10 7.17
N LEU A 252 23.42 -3.90 6.89
CA LEU A 252 23.31 -3.31 5.54
C LEU A 252 24.43 -2.27 5.38
N THR A 253 24.97 -2.19 4.17
CA THR A 253 25.90 -1.11 3.80
C THR A 253 25.37 -0.46 2.52
N ASN A 254 25.01 0.82 2.60
CA ASN A 254 24.49 1.55 1.46
C ASN A 254 25.59 1.92 0.46
N GLU A 255 25.21 2.53 -0.65
CA GLU A 255 26.11 2.92 -1.74
C GLU A 255 27.11 4.02 -1.34
N ASN A 256 26.88 4.75 -0.24
CA ASN A 256 27.81 5.72 0.35
C ASN A 256 28.78 5.06 1.36
N GLY A 257 28.60 3.77 1.67
CA GLY A 257 29.39 3.03 2.66
C GLY A 257 28.91 3.24 4.10
N GLU A 258 27.77 3.86 4.32
CA GLU A 258 27.13 3.97 5.64
C GLU A 258 26.51 2.63 6.02
N THR A 259 26.42 2.34 7.32
CA THR A 259 25.91 1.04 7.80
C THR A 259 24.61 1.20 8.58
N TYR A 260 23.71 0.24 8.37
CA TYR A 260 22.52 0.02 9.18
C TYR A 260 22.63 -1.32 9.88
N ARG A 261 22.39 -1.38 11.18
CA ARG A 261 22.60 -2.59 11.99
C ARG A 261 21.28 -3.07 12.58
N LEU A 262 21.14 -4.40 12.67
CA LEU A 262 19.97 -5.10 13.18
C LEU A 262 20.44 -6.15 14.21
N ASP A 263 19.93 -6.07 15.43
CA ASP A 263 20.21 -7.01 16.51
C ASP A 263 18.93 -7.78 16.90
N TYR A 264 19.07 -9.06 17.19
CA TYR A 264 17.93 -9.96 17.41
C TYR A 264 18.07 -10.70 18.73
N ASP A 265 16.93 -11.03 19.34
CA ASP A 265 16.85 -11.95 20.45
C ASP A 265 17.02 -13.43 20.00
N PRO A 266 17.06 -14.39 20.93
CA PRO A 266 17.15 -15.80 20.59
C PRO A 266 15.96 -16.36 19.81
N THR A 267 14.80 -15.73 19.85
CA THR A 267 13.58 -16.13 19.12
C THR A 267 13.37 -15.37 17.80
N ASP A 268 14.46 -14.72 17.31
CA ASP A 268 14.51 -13.97 16.03
C ASP A 268 13.66 -12.68 16.00
N ASN A 269 13.22 -12.15 17.14
CA ASN A 269 12.63 -10.83 17.20
C ASN A 269 13.71 -9.76 17.10
N LEU A 270 13.46 -8.70 16.35
CA LEU A 270 14.35 -7.54 16.25
C LEU A 270 14.29 -6.74 17.55
N ILE A 271 15.37 -6.74 18.33
CA ILE A 271 15.43 -6.03 19.61
C ILE A 271 16.04 -4.64 19.49
N GLN A 272 16.87 -4.40 18.48
CA GLN A 272 17.48 -3.10 18.25
C GLN A 272 17.84 -2.92 16.78
N GLU A 273 17.66 -1.70 16.32
CA GLU A 273 18.22 -1.24 15.05
C GLU A 273 19.00 0.06 15.25
N THR A 274 20.05 0.22 14.45
CA THR A 274 20.86 1.45 14.41
C THR A 274 20.87 1.96 12.97
N GLY A 275 20.20 3.08 12.73
CA GLY A 275 20.00 3.67 11.40
C GLY A 275 21.28 4.23 10.78
N TRP A 276 21.20 4.63 9.50
CA TRP A 276 22.29 5.25 8.73
C TRP A 276 22.87 6.49 9.41
N ASP A 277 22.05 7.23 10.15
CA ASP A 277 22.40 8.44 10.88
C ASP A 277 22.83 8.20 12.32
N GLY A 278 22.88 6.93 12.73
CA GLY A 278 23.21 6.49 14.08
C GLY A 278 22.05 6.62 15.09
N LYS A 279 20.80 6.89 14.65
CA LYS A 279 19.62 6.79 15.50
C LYS A 279 19.44 5.33 15.93
N ILE A 280 19.17 5.11 17.23
CA ILE A 280 18.90 3.78 17.76
C ILE A 280 17.43 3.67 18.11
N THR A 281 16.80 2.58 17.67
CA THR A 281 15.46 2.18 18.08
C THR A 281 15.54 0.79 18.73
N ALA A 282 15.02 0.65 19.95
CA ALA A 282 14.99 -0.61 20.68
C ALA A 282 13.55 -1.10 20.85
N TYR A 283 13.38 -2.41 20.84
CA TYR A 283 12.09 -3.08 20.86
C TYR A 283 12.03 -4.07 22.03
N GLY A 284 10.88 -4.13 22.70
CA GLY A 284 10.62 -5.10 23.76
C GLY A 284 9.33 -5.87 23.47
N TYR A 285 9.37 -7.16 23.75
CA TYR A 285 8.28 -8.10 23.43
C TYR A 285 7.77 -8.77 24.70
N ASP A 286 6.53 -9.24 24.68
CA ASP A 286 5.99 -10.14 25.70
C ASP A 286 6.40 -11.59 25.43
N ALA A 287 5.99 -12.50 26.34
CA ALA A 287 6.31 -13.93 26.24
C ALA A 287 5.75 -14.61 24.97
N ALA A 288 4.75 -14.02 24.32
CA ALA A 288 4.20 -14.51 23.06
C ALA A 288 4.77 -13.80 21.83
N GLY A 289 5.88 -13.05 21.98
CA GLY A 289 6.56 -12.34 20.90
C GLY A 289 5.80 -11.12 20.37
N GLN A 290 4.81 -10.59 21.11
CA GLN A 290 4.09 -9.39 20.71
C GLN A 290 4.83 -8.14 21.19
N LEU A 291 4.98 -7.13 20.32
CA LEU A 291 5.63 -5.86 20.65
C LEU A 291 4.85 -5.15 21.76
N VAL A 292 5.51 -4.88 22.90
CA VAL A 292 4.95 -4.16 24.06
C VAL A 292 5.65 -2.84 24.32
N GLN A 293 6.88 -2.67 23.83
CA GLN A 293 7.62 -1.42 23.99
C GLN A 293 8.49 -1.12 22.77
N GLN A 294 8.53 0.14 22.36
CA GLN A 294 9.49 0.70 21.41
C GLN A 294 10.13 1.91 22.08
N THR A 295 11.45 2.03 21.97
CA THR A 295 12.18 3.18 22.50
C THR A 295 13.05 3.78 21.40
N GLU A 296 12.77 5.01 21.03
CA GLU A 296 13.56 5.78 20.09
C GLU A 296 14.57 6.64 20.86
N TYR A 297 15.83 6.26 20.75
CA TYR A 297 16.93 7.05 21.27
C TYR A 297 17.40 8.04 20.21
N GLY A 298 17.80 9.24 20.61
CA GLY A 298 18.43 10.16 19.71
C GLY A 298 19.76 9.62 19.15
N GLN A 299 20.36 10.39 18.25
CA GLN A 299 21.61 10.05 17.58
C GLN A 299 22.69 9.58 18.56
N SER A 300 23.30 8.43 18.30
CA SER A 300 24.56 8.03 18.95
C SER A 300 25.73 8.79 18.32
N ASN A 301 26.86 8.91 19.03
CA ASN A 301 28.07 9.43 18.41
C ASN A 301 28.67 8.40 17.43
N HIS A 302 29.57 8.85 16.54
CA HIS A 302 30.13 8.14 15.38
C HIS A 302 30.68 6.71 15.58
N GLU A 303 30.73 6.16 16.79
CA GLU A 303 31.32 4.86 17.08
C GLU A 303 30.26 3.75 17.37
N GLY A 304 28.95 4.05 17.23
CA GLY A 304 27.87 3.07 17.48
C GLY A 304 27.78 2.63 18.96
N ARG A 305 28.49 3.32 19.85
CA ARG A 305 28.39 3.11 21.30
C ARG A 305 27.62 4.27 21.90
N LEU A 306 26.61 3.99 22.70
CA LEU A 306 26.03 4.96 23.60
C LEU A 306 27.13 5.46 24.58
N LYS A 307 27.88 6.49 24.19
CA LYS A 307 28.93 7.07 25.07
C LYS A 307 28.34 7.73 26.30
N GLU A 308 27.17 8.29 26.21
CA GLU A 308 26.33 8.79 27.30
C GLU A 308 24.90 8.64 26.83
N ARG A 309 23.97 8.25 27.73
CA ARG A 309 22.54 8.16 27.40
C ARG A 309 22.08 9.48 26.78
N PRO A 310 21.35 9.44 25.65
CA PRO A 310 20.85 10.65 25.01
C PRO A 310 20.04 11.49 26.01
N GLU A 311 20.08 12.81 25.85
CA GLU A 311 19.42 13.73 26.78
C GLU A 311 17.90 13.64 26.70
N THR A 312 17.37 13.13 25.60
CA THR A 312 15.92 12.99 25.36
C THR A 312 15.66 11.75 24.48
N TRP A 313 14.64 10.98 24.82
CA TRP A 313 14.14 9.86 24.02
C TRP A 313 12.63 9.70 24.14
N HIS A 314 12.03 9.04 23.15
CA HIS A 314 10.62 8.67 23.15
C HIS A 314 10.45 7.20 23.54
N ILE A 315 9.49 6.92 24.39
CA ILE A 315 9.12 5.56 24.75
C ILE A 315 7.65 5.36 24.44
N HIS A 316 7.37 4.32 23.64
CA HIS A 316 6.02 3.90 23.31
C HIS A 316 5.74 2.57 23.99
N HIS A 317 4.63 2.49 24.71
CA HIS A 317 4.12 1.26 25.32
C HIS A 317 2.84 0.85 24.61
N PHE A 318 2.73 -0.44 24.29
CA PHE A 318 1.61 -1.03 23.61
C PHE A 318 0.92 -2.03 24.53
N LYS A 319 -0.35 -1.77 24.86
CA LYS A 319 -1.17 -2.67 25.67
C LYS A 319 -2.16 -3.39 24.76
N ARG A 320 -2.27 -4.70 24.96
CA ARG A 320 -3.12 -5.57 24.16
C ARG A 320 -4.18 -6.26 25.02
N ASN A 321 -5.31 -6.66 24.41
CA ASN A 321 -6.30 -7.51 25.05
C ASN A 321 -5.90 -9.00 24.93
N ILE A 322 -6.77 -9.89 25.43
CA ILE A 322 -6.54 -11.35 25.41
C ILE A 322 -6.43 -11.93 23.98
N LEU A 323 -7.04 -11.28 22.99
CA LEU A 323 -6.92 -11.66 21.58
C LEU A 323 -5.67 -11.08 20.88
N GLY A 324 -4.84 -10.32 21.59
CA GLY A 324 -3.65 -9.68 21.05
C GLY A 324 -3.92 -8.35 20.33
N GLN A 325 -5.16 -7.85 20.31
CA GLN A 325 -5.51 -6.57 19.68
C GLN A 325 -4.99 -5.41 20.52
N LEU A 326 -4.46 -4.37 19.88
CA LEU A 326 -3.93 -3.16 20.52
C LEU A 326 -5.07 -2.33 21.10
N ILE A 327 -5.15 -2.21 22.44
CA ILE A 327 -6.18 -1.43 23.12
C ILE A 327 -5.69 -0.06 23.62
N GLU A 328 -4.38 0.11 23.84
CA GLU A 328 -3.79 1.40 24.19
C GLU A 328 -2.35 1.49 23.70
N LYS A 329 -2.00 2.62 23.07
CA LYS A 329 -0.64 3.09 22.84
C LYS A 329 -0.40 4.28 23.75
N GLN A 330 0.62 4.21 24.59
CA GLN A 330 1.05 5.31 25.44
C GLN A 330 2.46 5.73 25.03
N SER A 331 2.61 6.97 24.59
CA SER A 331 3.89 7.57 24.22
C SER A 331 4.31 8.60 25.24
N ARG A 332 5.58 8.61 25.61
CA ARG A 332 6.15 9.59 26.56
C ARG A 332 7.54 10.04 26.12
N LYS A 333 7.82 11.31 26.40
CA LYS A 333 9.15 11.88 26.23
C LYS A 333 9.86 11.88 27.58
N VAL A 334 11.08 11.37 27.56
CA VAL A 334 11.93 11.34 28.75
C VAL A 334 13.18 12.18 28.46
N SER A 335 13.47 13.15 29.34
CA SER A 335 14.69 13.94 29.29
C SER A 335 15.47 13.81 30.58
N GLY A 336 16.83 13.79 30.50
CA GLY A 336 17.71 13.79 31.68
C GLY A 336 18.95 12.94 31.50
N ARG A 337 19.99 13.29 32.27
CA ARG A 337 21.26 12.52 32.31
C ARG A 337 21.11 11.32 33.26
N ASN A 338 21.73 10.19 32.91
CA ASN A 338 21.87 8.99 33.76
C ASN A 338 20.59 8.24 34.14
N GLY A 339 19.54 8.23 33.27
CA GLY A 339 18.36 7.40 33.50
C GLY A 339 17.41 7.90 34.61
N GLN A 340 17.69 9.05 35.22
CA GLN A 340 16.78 9.78 36.09
C GLN A 340 16.06 10.85 35.26
N GLY A 341 15.41 10.42 34.15
CA GLY A 341 14.71 11.32 33.26
C GLY A 341 13.43 11.86 33.90
N LYS A 342 13.16 13.14 33.68
CA LYS A 342 11.88 13.75 34.01
C LYS A 342 10.94 13.55 32.82
N ASP A 343 9.73 13.04 33.10
CA ASP A 343 8.67 12.93 32.10
C ASP A 343 8.24 14.34 31.63
N GLU A 344 8.38 14.61 30.34
CA GLU A 344 8.05 15.91 29.73
C GLU A 344 6.74 15.89 28.94
N GLY A 345 5.93 14.87 29.07
CA GLY A 345 4.65 14.78 28.42
C GLY A 345 4.24 13.32 28.15
N ILE A 346 2.95 13.09 28.14
CA ILE A 346 2.35 11.78 27.88
C ILE A 346 1.24 11.97 26.84
N SER A 347 1.30 11.20 25.77
CA SER A 347 0.23 11.03 24.80
C SER A 347 -0.37 9.63 24.94
N ARG A 348 -1.67 9.52 24.76
CA ARG A 348 -2.37 8.22 24.79
C ARG A 348 -3.33 8.12 23.63
N THR A 349 -3.25 6.99 22.93
CA THR A 349 -4.25 6.59 21.94
C THR A 349 -4.89 5.28 22.41
N ARG A 350 -6.21 5.22 22.43
CA ARG A 350 -6.98 4.06 22.87
C ARG A 350 -7.84 3.54 21.75
N PHE A 351 -8.01 2.23 21.73
CA PHE A 351 -8.77 1.50 20.73
C PHE A 351 -9.78 0.59 21.42
N GLU A 352 -11.02 0.62 20.93
CA GLU A 352 -12.11 -0.22 21.42
C GLU A 352 -12.60 -1.09 20.27
N TYR A 353 -12.83 -2.36 20.57
CA TYR A 353 -13.24 -3.36 19.60
C TYR A 353 -14.58 -3.93 19.96
N ASP A 354 -15.37 -4.29 18.95
CA ASP A 354 -16.55 -5.09 19.17
C ASP A 354 -16.16 -6.46 19.74
N PRO A 355 -16.72 -6.88 20.87
CA PRO A 355 -16.29 -8.10 21.56
C PRO A 355 -16.65 -9.38 20.81
N VAL A 356 -17.56 -9.31 19.81
CA VAL A 356 -18.04 -10.47 19.09
C VAL A 356 -17.39 -10.58 17.71
N THR A 357 -17.39 -9.48 16.96
CA THR A 357 -16.81 -9.46 15.59
C THR A 357 -15.31 -9.17 15.60
N GLY A 358 -14.78 -8.59 16.69
CA GLY A 358 -13.39 -8.16 16.73
C GLY A 358 -13.08 -6.89 15.93
N ASN A 359 -14.09 -6.23 15.35
CA ASN A 359 -13.91 -5.00 14.58
C ASN A 359 -13.55 -3.82 15.47
N LEU A 360 -12.67 -2.94 14.99
CA LEU A 360 -12.36 -1.68 15.66
C LEU A 360 -13.57 -0.74 15.60
N THR A 361 -14.20 -0.46 16.73
CA THR A 361 -15.39 0.40 16.79
C THR A 361 -15.07 1.83 17.19
N LYS A 362 -13.95 2.04 17.90
CA LYS A 362 -13.59 3.39 18.35
C LYS A 362 -12.08 3.53 18.52
N ALA A 363 -11.56 4.66 18.06
CA ALA A 363 -10.20 5.10 18.36
C ALA A 363 -10.24 6.52 18.95
N ARG A 364 -9.40 6.80 19.95
CA ARG A 364 -9.40 8.08 20.65
C ARG A 364 -8.00 8.50 21.04
N ASN A 365 -7.64 9.75 20.73
CA ASN A 365 -6.45 10.42 21.23
C ASN A 365 -6.84 11.70 22.04
N GLN A 366 -5.85 12.57 22.32
CA GLN A 366 -6.08 13.81 23.06
C GLN A 366 -6.86 14.87 22.27
N HIS A 367 -6.93 14.77 20.95
CA HIS A 367 -7.51 15.76 20.04
C HIS A 367 -8.90 15.37 19.55
N SER A 368 -9.17 14.06 19.46
CA SER A 368 -10.40 13.57 18.82
C SER A 368 -10.78 12.16 19.24
N SER A 369 -11.99 11.77 18.87
CA SER A 369 -12.40 10.37 18.81
C SER A 369 -12.97 10.07 17.42
N VAL A 370 -12.69 8.88 16.92
CA VAL A 370 -13.23 8.32 15.67
C VAL A 370 -14.02 7.07 16.02
N GLU A 371 -15.29 7.04 15.63
CA GLU A 371 -16.19 5.89 15.80
C GLU A 371 -16.46 5.26 14.45
N LEU A 372 -16.41 3.94 14.38
CA LEU A 372 -16.51 3.14 13.18
C LEU A 372 -17.69 2.19 13.26
N ALA A 373 -18.53 2.13 12.24
CA ALA A 373 -19.68 1.23 12.14
C ALA A 373 -19.53 0.32 10.92
N TYR A 374 -19.94 -0.95 11.08
CA TYR A 374 -19.77 -1.99 10.06
C TYR A 374 -21.10 -2.68 9.76
N ASP A 375 -21.20 -3.25 8.57
CA ASP A 375 -22.31 -4.13 8.17
C ASP A 375 -22.01 -5.60 8.49
N GLU A 376 -22.93 -6.50 8.11
CA GLU A 376 -22.84 -7.95 8.32
C GLU A 376 -21.66 -8.61 7.59
N LEU A 377 -21.03 -7.93 6.63
CA LEU A 377 -19.86 -8.41 5.90
C LEU A 377 -18.56 -7.73 6.37
N ASP A 378 -18.57 -7.09 7.57
CA ASP A 378 -17.46 -6.32 8.13
C ASP A 378 -17.00 -5.16 7.23
N ARG A 379 -17.89 -4.62 6.36
CA ARG A 379 -17.59 -3.45 5.56
C ARG A 379 -17.93 -2.19 6.33
N LEU A 380 -17.04 -1.20 6.31
CA LEU A 380 -17.25 0.08 6.99
C LEU A 380 -18.45 0.82 6.36
N ILE A 381 -19.52 1.02 7.12
CA ILE A 381 -20.72 1.75 6.68
C ILE A 381 -20.80 3.15 7.26
N GLY A 382 -19.97 3.51 8.23
CA GLY A 382 -19.93 4.83 8.81
C GLY A 382 -18.67 5.10 9.60
N GLU A 383 -18.19 6.32 9.48
CA GLU A 383 -17.08 6.88 10.27
C GLU A 383 -17.52 8.22 10.86
N THR A 384 -17.48 8.35 12.17
CA THR A 384 -17.80 9.59 12.88
C THR A 384 -16.59 10.12 13.60
N THR A 385 -16.07 11.27 13.16
CA THR A 385 -14.96 11.96 13.81
C THR A 385 -15.50 13.10 14.67
N VAL A 386 -15.11 13.12 15.94
CA VAL A 386 -15.41 14.20 16.89
C VAL A 386 -14.15 14.94 17.24
N HIS A 387 -14.11 16.25 16.96
CA HIS A 387 -12.98 17.14 17.25
C HIS A 387 -13.49 18.50 17.75
N ASN A 388 -12.95 18.98 18.88
CA ASN A 388 -13.35 20.26 19.50
C ASN A 388 -14.87 20.40 19.72
N GLY A 389 -15.56 19.30 20.05
CA GLY A 389 -17.00 19.27 20.27
C GLY A 389 -17.86 19.31 18.98
N GLN A 390 -17.23 19.33 17.81
CA GLN A 390 -17.90 19.19 16.53
C GLN A 390 -17.79 17.73 16.04
N SER A 391 -18.88 17.24 15.46
CA SER A 391 -18.98 15.89 14.91
C SER A 391 -19.16 15.94 13.41
N ALA A 392 -18.40 15.13 12.68
CA ALA A 392 -18.56 14.91 11.25
C ALA A 392 -18.71 13.41 11.00
N THR A 393 -19.80 13.01 10.38
CA THR A 393 -20.08 11.61 10.03
C THR A 393 -20.05 11.42 8.52
N VAL A 394 -19.24 10.48 8.05
CA VAL A 394 -19.20 10.00 6.67
C VAL A 394 -19.82 8.62 6.62
N GLY A 395 -20.85 8.42 5.79
CA GLY A 395 -21.53 7.14 5.64
C GLY A 395 -21.22 6.47 4.30
N TYR A 396 -21.34 5.14 4.26
CA TYR A 396 -21.05 4.35 3.07
C TYR A 396 -22.13 3.32 2.80
N ARG A 397 -22.39 3.04 1.51
CA ARG A 397 -23.23 1.94 1.08
C ARG A 397 -22.55 1.17 -0.04
N TYR A 398 -22.79 -0.13 -0.09
CA TYR A 398 -22.13 -1.04 -1.01
C TYR A 398 -23.13 -1.88 -1.77
N ASP A 399 -22.73 -2.31 -2.97
CA ASP A 399 -23.40 -3.36 -3.70
C ASP A 399 -23.01 -4.75 -3.17
N PRO A 400 -23.62 -5.84 -3.67
CA PRO A 400 -23.28 -7.22 -3.27
C PRO A 400 -21.81 -7.62 -3.51
N LEU A 401 -21.10 -6.96 -4.42
CA LEU A 401 -19.69 -7.22 -4.70
C LEU A 401 -18.73 -6.40 -3.83
N GLY A 402 -19.27 -5.51 -2.98
CA GLY A 402 -18.47 -4.61 -2.16
C GLY A 402 -18.04 -3.33 -2.88
N ASN A 403 -18.54 -3.04 -4.09
CA ASN A 403 -18.32 -1.75 -4.70
C ASN A 403 -19.11 -0.68 -3.92
N ARG A 404 -18.48 0.43 -3.61
CA ARG A 404 -19.13 1.55 -2.94
C ARG A 404 -20.07 2.24 -3.90
N ILE A 405 -21.38 2.13 -3.67
CA ILE A 405 -22.42 2.77 -4.50
C ILE A 405 -22.82 4.14 -3.98
N ARG A 406 -22.52 4.47 -2.71
CA ARG A 406 -22.84 5.77 -2.11
C ARG A 406 -21.87 6.16 -1.01
N THR A 407 -21.46 7.43 -1.00
CA THR A 407 -20.83 8.12 0.13
C THR A 407 -21.81 9.19 0.63
N ILE A 408 -22.14 9.16 1.93
CA ILE A 408 -23.00 10.15 2.58
C ILE A 408 -22.10 11.16 3.28
N LEU A 409 -22.24 12.43 2.93
CA LEU A 409 -21.45 13.54 3.48
C LEU A 409 -21.96 13.96 4.87
N PRO A 410 -21.16 14.67 5.68
CA PRO A 410 -21.56 15.14 7.01
C PRO A 410 -22.80 16.05 7.03
N ASP A 411 -23.09 16.73 5.94
CA ASP A 411 -24.27 17.59 5.76
C ASP A 411 -25.50 16.85 5.24
N GLY A 412 -25.41 15.53 5.02
CA GLY A 412 -26.49 14.66 4.55
C GLY A 412 -26.57 14.53 3.04
N ARG A 413 -25.86 15.34 2.26
CA ARG A 413 -25.73 15.13 0.81
C ARG A 413 -25.04 13.82 0.51
N HIS A 414 -25.17 13.32 -0.73
CA HIS A 414 -24.57 12.06 -1.09
C HIS A 414 -23.93 12.06 -2.46
N ILE A 415 -22.81 11.37 -2.58
CA ILE A 415 -22.14 11.06 -3.83
C ILE A 415 -22.49 9.63 -4.20
N ASP A 416 -23.12 9.45 -5.35
CA ASP A 416 -23.49 8.14 -5.87
C ASP A 416 -22.55 7.70 -6.98
N TYR A 417 -22.27 6.40 -7.01
CA TYR A 417 -21.39 5.75 -7.97
C TYR A 417 -22.14 4.65 -8.69
N LEU A 418 -22.18 4.73 -10.01
CA LEU A 418 -22.81 3.75 -10.88
C LEU A 418 -21.74 2.91 -11.57
N TYR A 419 -21.91 1.60 -11.51
CA TYR A 419 -20.96 0.64 -12.09
C TYR A 419 -21.62 -0.20 -13.18
N TYR A 420 -20.81 -0.67 -14.14
CA TYR A 420 -21.20 -1.71 -15.07
C TYR A 420 -20.29 -2.95 -14.91
N GLY A 421 -20.69 -4.07 -15.49
CA GLY A 421 -19.97 -5.33 -15.32
C GLY A 421 -19.92 -5.77 -13.85
N SER A 422 -18.76 -6.16 -13.40
CA SER A 422 -18.49 -6.60 -12.01
C SER A 422 -17.75 -5.52 -11.18
N GLY A 423 -17.94 -4.23 -11.48
CA GLY A 423 -17.40 -3.12 -10.69
C GLY A 423 -16.55 -2.12 -11.47
N HIS A 424 -16.88 -1.85 -12.74
CA HIS A 424 -16.26 -0.76 -13.50
C HIS A 424 -17.07 0.51 -13.34
N LEU A 425 -16.49 1.55 -12.75
CA LEU A 425 -17.16 2.84 -12.54
C LEU A 425 -17.51 3.49 -13.87
N HIS A 426 -18.78 3.86 -14.03
CA HIS A 426 -19.36 4.46 -15.23
C HIS A 426 -19.79 5.90 -14.99
N GLN A 427 -20.40 6.21 -13.83
CA GLN A 427 -20.92 7.54 -13.55
C GLN A 427 -20.75 7.90 -12.08
N ILE A 428 -20.53 9.19 -11.82
CA ILE A 428 -20.54 9.79 -10.49
C ILE A 428 -21.56 10.91 -10.48
N SER A 429 -22.44 10.96 -9.46
CA SER A 429 -23.39 12.04 -9.25
C SER A 429 -23.34 12.57 -7.81
N LEU A 430 -23.76 13.81 -7.61
CA LEU A 430 -23.96 14.46 -6.31
C LEU A 430 -25.45 14.81 -6.16
N ASP A 431 -26.12 14.25 -5.17
CA ASP A 431 -27.57 14.42 -4.94
C ASP A 431 -28.42 14.17 -6.20
N GLY A 432 -28.02 13.24 -7.05
CA GLY A 432 -28.68 12.89 -8.31
C GLY A 432 -28.27 13.71 -9.52
N GLU A 433 -27.51 14.80 -9.35
CA GLU A 433 -26.94 15.57 -10.45
C GLU A 433 -25.63 14.95 -10.92
N VAL A 434 -25.54 14.68 -12.22
CA VAL A 434 -24.36 14.02 -12.81
C VAL A 434 -23.14 14.95 -12.76
N VAL A 435 -22.10 14.53 -12.07
CA VAL A 435 -20.80 15.21 -11.99
C VAL A 435 -19.87 14.73 -13.09
N SER A 436 -19.90 13.42 -13.38
CA SER A 436 -19.02 12.82 -14.38
C SER A 436 -19.64 11.57 -14.96
N ASP A 437 -19.57 11.43 -16.28
CA ASP A 437 -19.95 10.25 -17.04
C ASP A 437 -18.71 9.71 -17.76
N ILE A 438 -18.43 8.40 -17.67
CA ILE A 438 -17.14 7.79 -18.03
C ILE A 438 -17.36 6.67 -19.03
N GLU A 439 -16.71 6.77 -20.20
CA GLU A 439 -16.62 5.69 -21.18
C GLU A 439 -15.26 4.99 -21.08
N ARG A 440 -15.27 3.66 -21.28
CA ARG A 440 -14.09 2.83 -21.13
C ARG A 440 -13.84 1.96 -22.37
N ASP A 441 -12.56 1.63 -22.61
CA ASP A 441 -12.14 0.71 -23.66
C ASP A 441 -12.36 -0.77 -23.25
N LYS A 442 -11.96 -1.70 -24.10
CA LYS A 442 -12.03 -3.15 -23.88
C LYS A 442 -11.17 -3.66 -22.71
N LEU A 443 -10.24 -2.86 -22.22
CA LEU A 443 -9.48 -3.14 -21.00
C LEU A 443 -10.03 -2.41 -19.78
N HIS A 444 -11.22 -1.80 -19.93
CA HIS A 444 -11.90 -1.00 -18.91
C HIS A 444 -11.12 0.25 -18.46
N ARG A 445 -10.18 0.75 -19.28
CA ARG A 445 -9.50 2.02 -19.06
C ARG A 445 -10.40 3.15 -19.54
N GLU A 446 -10.36 4.27 -18.87
CA GLU A 446 -11.12 5.46 -19.23
C GLU A 446 -10.60 6.05 -20.54
N ILE A 447 -11.49 6.15 -21.55
CA ILE A 447 -11.18 6.78 -22.85
C ILE A 447 -11.90 8.10 -23.05
N GLN A 448 -12.99 8.30 -22.31
CA GLN A 448 -13.74 9.55 -22.35
C GLN A 448 -14.36 9.83 -20.99
N ARG A 449 -14.36 11.10 -20.61
CA ARG A 449 -15.02 11.62 -19.41
C ARG A 449 -15.79 12.86 -19.78
N THR A 450 -17.11 12.85 -19.57
CA THR A 450 -17.98 14.00 -19.80
C THR A 450 -18.33 14.66 -18.48
N GLN A 451 -18.06 15.96 -18.38
CA GLN A 451 -18.26 16.80 -17.21
C GLN A 451 -18.86 18.14 -17.61
N GLY A 452 -20.10 18.39 -17.24
CA GLY A 452 -20.82 19.58 -17.70
C GLY A 452 -20.81 19.69 -19.22
N SER A 453 -20.30 20.79 -19.74
CA SER A 453 -20.30 21.09 -21.20
C SER A 453 -19.06 20.58 -21.93
N ILE A 454 -18.16 19.86 -21.24
CA ILE A 454 -16.90 19.38 -21.84
C ILE A 454 -16.73 17.86 -21.71
N SER A 455 -16.04 17.27 -22.66
CA SER A 455 -15.58 15.89 -22.63
C SER A 455 -14.06 15.84 -22.72
N SER A 456 -13.44 15.15 -21.79
CA SER A 456 -12.02 14.78 -21.83
C SER A 456 -11.86 13.47 -22.57
N LEU A 457 -10.93 13.41 -23.51
CA LEU A 457 -10.60 12.23 -24.32
C LEU A 457 -9.17 11.77 -23.98
N TYR A 458 -9.00 10.47 -23.81
CA TYR A 458 -7.75 9.84 -23.41
C TYR A 458 -7.33 8.77 -24.42
N ASP A 459 -6.08 8.79 -24.86
CA ASP A 459 -5.47 7.74 -25.66
C ASP A 459 -4.30 7.11 -24.87
N TYR A 460 -4.15 5.81 -25.01
CA TYR A 460 -3.10 5.05 -24.34
C TYR A 460 -2.14 4.42 -25.36
N ASP A 461 -0.91 4.20 -24.92
CA ASP A 461 0.03 3.38 -25.66
C ASP A 461 -0.24 1.88 -25.40
N PRO A 462 0.43 0.95 -26.14
CA PRO A 462 0.24 -0.48 -25.96
C PRO A 462 0.58 -1.02 -24.56
N MET A 463 1.37 -0.28 -23.76
CA MET A 463 1.68 -0.61 -22.37
C MET A 463 0.64 -0.07 -21.38
N GLY A 464 -0.39 0.63 -21.86
CA GLY A 464 -1.44 1.21 -21.01
C GLY A 464 -1.09 2.56 -20.40
N ARG A 465 0.03 3.20 -20.78
CA ARG A 465 0.42 4.52 -20.31
C ARG A 465 -0.31 5.59 -21.10
N LEU A 466 -0.71 6.68 -20.43
CA LEU A 466 -1.41 7.80 -21.07
C LEU A 466 -0.53 8.44 -22.14
N LYS A 467 -0.98 8.38 -23.40
CA LYS A 467 -0.28 8.91 -24.57
C LYS A 467 -0.77 10.31 -24.94
N SER A 468 -2.08 10.55 -24.82
CA SER A 468 -2.65 11.86 -25.06
C SER A 468 -3.90 12.12 -24.24
N GLN A 469 -4.13 13.40 -23.94
CA GLN A 469 -5.29 13.90 -23.23
C GLN A 469 -5.72 15.22 -23.87
N ARG A 470 -7.02 15.34 -24.19
CA ARG A 470 -7.58 16.56 -24.74
C ARG A 470 -9.01 16.77 -24.31
N THR A 471 -9.42 18.02 -24.17
CA THR A 471 -10.84 18.37 -23.94
C THR A 471 -11.50 18.89 -25.21
N VAL A 472 -12.77 18.53 -25.36
CA VAL A 472 -13.63 19.01 -26.44
C VAL A 472 -14.98 19.45 -25.86
N TRP A 473 -15.73 20.31 -26.56
CA TRP A 473 -17.09 20.66 -26.15
C TRP A 473 -18.03 19.49 -26.41
N SER A 474 -18.80 19.06 -25.42
CA SER A 474 -19.71 17.91 -25.53
C SER A 474 -20.84 18.15 -26.57
N SER A 475 -21.29 19.39 -26.78
CA SER A 475 -22.25 19.74 -27.81
C SER A 475 -21.71 19.68 -29.25
N ALA A 476 -20.38 19.64 -29.41
CA ALA A 476 -19.78 19.55 -30.76
C ALA A 476 -19.74 18.10 -31.29
N GLN A 477 -19.96 17.10 -30.45
CA GLN A 477 -20.00 15.68 -30.85
C GLN A 477 -21.34 15.31 -31.52
N THR A 478 -22.42 15.98 -31.21
CA THR A 478 -23.77 15.65 -31.70
C THR A 478 -24.12 16.25 -33.08
N LEU A 479 -23.34 17.20 -33.58
CA LEU A 479 -23.55 17.82 -34.87
C LEU A 479 -22.64 17.24 -35.94
N HIS A 480 -23.08 16.16 -36.58
CA HIS A 480 -22.61 15.71 -37.91
C HIS A 480 -21.31 14.90 -38.00
N GLY A 481 -20.96 14.00 -37.09
CA GLY A 481 -19.98 12.95 -37.41
C GLY A 481 -18.59 13.41 -37.93
N LYS A 482 -18.33 14.73 -37.98
CA LYS A 482 -17.03 15.31 -38.28
C LYS A 482 -16.54 16.08 -37.07
N GLN A 483 -15.56 15.47 -36.40
CA GLN A 483 -14.79 16.16 -35.37
C GLN A 483 -14.25 17.47 -35.94
N ASN A 484 -14.64 18.61 -35.36
CA ASN A 484 -13.94 19.86 -35.62
C ASN A 484 -12.73 19.94 -34.65
N PRO A 485 -11.51 19.71 -35.13
CA PRO A 485 -10.33 19.65 -34.28
C PRO A 485 -9.87 21.00 -33.69
N LEU A 486 -10.59 22.07 -34.03
CA LEU A 486 -10.22 23.46 -33.70
C LEU A 486 -11.03 24.10 -32.58
N ALA A 487 -12.01 23.42 -31.97
CA ALA A 487 -12.62 23.92 -30.77
C ALA A 487 -11.63 23.75 -29.61
N GLY A 488 -10.79 24.73 -29.32
CA GLY A 488 -9.76 24.76 -28.31
C GLY A 488 -10.34 24.53 -26.91
N GLY A 489 -10.34 23.29 -26.46
CA GLY A 489 -10.66 22.93 -25.10
C GLY A 489 -9.60 23.42 -24.12
N ALA A 490 -9.89 23.34 -22.83
CA ALA A 490 -8.98 23.76 -21.78
C ALA A 490 -7.66 22.94 -21.76
N VAL A 491 -7.68 21.70 -22.26
CA VAL A 491 -6.58 20.74 -22.20
C VAL A 491 -6.23 20.19 -23.58
N ASN A 492 -4.95 20.15 -23.91
CA ASN A 492 -4.40 19.38 -25.04
C ASN A 492 -2.96 19.02 -24.73
N ARG A 493 -2.72 17.73 -24.34
CA ARG A 493 -1.44 17.20 -23.92
C ARG A 493 -1.10 15.94 -24.65
N ARG A 494 0.21 15.70 -24.82
CA ARG A 494 0.77 14.46 -25.37
C ARG A 494 1.99 14.07 -24.53
N TYR A 495 2.17 12.77 -24.37
CA TYR A 495 3.22 12.19 -23.55
C TYR A 495 3.99 11.16 -24.37
N ALA A 496 5.29 11.07 -24.14
CA ALA A 496 6.15 10.04 -24.70
C ALA A 496 7.04 9.44 -23.62
N TYR A 497 7.23 8.14 -23.71
CA TYR A 497 7.96 7.35 -22.72
C TYR A 497 9.14 6.64 -23.38
N ASP A 498 10.21 6.38 -22.61
CA ASP A 498 11.29 5.52 -23.02
C ASP A 498 10.95 4.03 -22.85
N LYS A 499 11.88 3.16 -23.21
CA LYS A 499 11.70 1.70 -23.12
C LYS A 499 11.72 1.14 -21.69
N ALA A 500 12.15 1.91 -20.70
CA ALA A 500 12.05 1.56 -19.28
C ALA A 500 10.80 2.16 -18.62
N GLY A 501 9.96 2.88 -19.38
CA GLY A 501 8.70 3.47 -18.89
C GLY A 501 8.84 4.87 -18.32
N ASN A 502 10.01 5.51 -18.34
CA ASN A 502 10.14 6.89 -17.86
C ASN A 502 9.52 7.87 -18.85
N LEU A 503 8.85 8.91 -18.34
CA LEU A 503 8.31 9.99 -19.16
C LEU A 503 9.46 10.86 -19.72
N ILE A 504 9.71 10.81 -21.03
CA ILE A 504 10.78 11.60 -21.67
C ILE A 504 10.30 12.92 -22.27
N GLN A 505 9.00 13.03 -22.55
CA GLN A 505 8.44 14.26 -23.13
C GLN A 505 7.00 14.45 -22.68
N SER A 506 6.65 15.71 -22.36
CA SER A 506 5.28 16.18 -22.17
C SER A 506 5.10 17.42 -23.04
N ALA A 507 4.19 17.36 -24.02
CA ALA A 507 3.84 18.48 -24.87
C ALA A 507 2.45 19.00 -24.49
N ASP A 508 2.38 20.22 -24.02
CA ASP A 508 1.15 20.87 -23.54
C ASP A 508 0.92 22.20 -24.28
N GLN A 509 -0.34 22.51 -24.60
CA GLN A 509 -0.72 23.72 -25.35
C GLN A 509 -0.36 25.03 -24.64
N ARG A 510 -0.20 25.02 -23.31
CA ARG A 510 0.07 26.22 -22.48
C ARG A 510 1.52 26.30 -22.04
N SER A 511 2.05 25.21 -21.48
CA SER A 511 3.42 25.16 -20.95
C SER A 511 4.46 24.82 -22.03
N GLY A 512 4.04 24.43 -23.24
CA GLY A 512 4.95 24.05 -24.31
C GLY A 512 5.46 22.60 -24.19
N VAL A 513 6.67 22.37 -24.71
CA VAL A 513 7.26 21.03 -24.74
C VAL A 513 8.34 20.93 -23.67
N LEU A 514 8.09 20.04 -22.70
CA LEU A 514 9.02 19.66 -21.64
C LEU A 514 9.72 18.35 -22.04
N HIS A 515 11.03 18.31 -21.88
CA HIS A 515 11.86 17.13 -22.05
C HIS A 515 12.47 16.74 -20.72
N TYR A 516 12.53 15.44 -20.46
CA TYR A 516 13.08 14.87 -19.25
C TYR A 516 14.22 13.92 -19.58
N VAL A 517 15.31 14.02 -18.84
CA VAL A 517 16.49 13.14 -18.98
C VAL A 517 16.71 12.43 -17.65
N TYR A 518 16.96 11.15 -17.72
CA TYR A 518 17.17 10.29 -16.55
C TYR A 518 18.56 9.66 -16.56
N ASP A 519 19.06 9.30 -15.39
CA ASP A 519 20.23 8.44 -15.30
C ASP A 519 19.82 6.95 -15.49
N LYS A 520 20.81 6.07 -15.48
CA LYS A 520 20.60 4.62 -15.72
C LYS A 520 19.76 3.90 -14.64
N ILE A 521 19.42 4.54 -13.56
CA ILE A 521 18.57 3.99 -12.48
C ILE A 521 17.25 4.77 -12.33
N GLY A 522 16.89 5.57 -13.35
CA GLY A 522 15.60 6.25 -13.43
C GLY A 522 15.49 7.53 -12.61
N ARG A 523 16.60 8.08 -12.05
CA ARG A 523 16.56 9.38 -11.36
C ARG A 523 16.61 10.50 -12.39
N ILE A 524 15.76 11.52 -12.19
CA ILE A 524 15.71 12.67 -13.08
C ILE A 524 17.00 13.49 -13.01
N GLN A 525 17.64 13.72 -14.17
CA GLN A 525 18.84 14.56 -14.27
C GLN A 525 18.55 15.94 -14.81
N GLU A 526 17.57 16.06 -15.70
CA GLU A 526 17.24 17.33 -16.35
C GLU A 526 15.74 17.36 -16.69
N ALA A 527 15.14 18.54 -16.47
CA ALA A 527 13.82 18.89 -17.03
C ALA A 527 13.98 20.21 -17.77
N SER A 528 13.84 20.19 -19.10
CA SER A 528 14.03 21.37 -19.94
C SER A 528 12.78 21.71 -20.73
N ASN A 529 12.54 23.00 -20.94
CA ASN A 529 11.44 23.50 -21.76
C ASN A 529 11.99 24.09 -23.05
N SER A 530 11.67 23.46 -24.19
CA SER A 530 12.19 23.83 -25.49
C SER A 530 11.73 25.20 -25.99
N GLN A 531 10.59 25.72 -25.52
CA GLN A 531 10.06 27.04 -25.93
C GLN A 531 10.66 28.19 -25.13
N THR A 532 10.89 27.99 -23.83
CA THR A 532 11.41 29.05 -22.96
C THR A 532 12.94 29.00 -22.80
N GLY A 533 13.58 27.90 -23.22
CA GLY A 533 14.99 27.63 -23.01
C GLY A 533 15.37 27.43 -21.53
N ARG A 534 14.40 27.30 -20.63
CA ARG A 534 14.66 27.08 -19.21
C ARG A 534 14.90 25.60 -18.94
N SER A 535 15.87 25.30 -18.10
CA SER A 535 16.26 23.96 -17.68
C SER A 535 16.44 23.91 -16.16
N GLU A 536 16.00 22.81 -15.58
CA GLU A 536 16.26 22.40 -14.19
C GLU A 536 17.17 21.18 -14.24
N THR A 537 18.30 21.23 -13.53
CA THR A 537 19.27 20.11 -13.51
C THR A 537 19.46 19.60 -12.10
N PHE A 538 19.63 18.30 -11.97
CA PHE A 538 19.70 17.61 -10.69
C PHE A 538 20.91 16.69 -10.62
N ALA A 539 21.54 16.65 -9.47
CA ALA A 539 22.60 15.72 -9.14
C ALA A 539 22.24 14.92 -7.88
N PHE A 540 22.76 13.73 -7.78
CA PHE A 540 22.50 12.83 -6.66
C PHE A 540 23.79 12.16 -6.21
N ASP A 541 23.90 11.92 -4.92
CA ASP A 541 24.91 11.02 -4.39
C ASP A 541 24.54 9.53 -4.71
N PRO A 542 25.47 8.57 -4.49
CA PRO A 542 25.17 7.16 -4.71
C PRO A 542 23.97 6.63 -3.91
N ALA A 543 23.70 7.14 -2.69
CA ALA A 543 22.58 6.75 -1.84
C ALA A 543 21.29 7.57 -2.07
N HIS A 544 21.12 8.11 -3.29
CA HIS A 544 19.93 8.81 -3.77
C HIS A 544 19.62 10.16 -3.12
N ASN A 545 20.55 10.78 -2.37
CA ASN A 545 20.31 12.11 -1.86
C ASN A 545 20.56 13.16 -2.94
N ILE A 546 19.66 14.13 -3.06
CA ILE A 546 19.81 15.26 -3.98
C ILE A 546 20.94 16.20 -3.55
N LEU A 547 21.68 16.75 -4.52
CA LEU A 547 22.82 17.66 -4.31
C LEU A 547 22.62 18.93 -5.11
N SER A 548 23.03 20.07 -4.55
CA SER A 548 22.92 21.40 -5.18
C SER A 548 23.78 21.55 -6.45
N ASP A 549 24.90 20.83 -6.55
CA ASP A 549 25.86 20.94 -7.66
C ASP A 549 26.65 19.65 -7.86
N LYS A 550 26.85 19.24 -9.12
CA LYS A 550 27.76 18.13 -9.47
C LYS A 550 29.20 18.35 -8.99
N ALA A 551 29.63 19.59 -8.76
CA ALA A 551 30.92 19.89 -8.19
C ALA A 551 30.99 19.61 -6.67
N ALA A 552 29.89 19.63 -5.96
CA ALA A 552 29.82 19.25 -4.55
C ALA A 552 30.08 17.76 -4.33
N GLU A 553 29.69 16.91 -5.28
CA GLU A 553 29.99 15.47 -5.32
C GLU A 553 31.51 15.19 -5.30
N ARG A 554 32.29 16.06 -5.96
CA ARG A 554 33.77 15.92 -6.07
C ARG A 554 34.56 16.49 -4.89
N LYS A 555 33.94 17.35 -4.06
CA LYS A 555 34.66 18.08 -2.99
C LYS A 555 34.54 17.45 -1.62
N GLY A 556 33.80 16.35 -1.46
CA GLY A 556 33.61 15.70 -0.15
C GLY A 556 32.98 16.61 0.90
N ASN A 557 32.26 17.64 0.49
CA ASN A 557 31.55 18.52 1.42
C ASN A 557 30.38 17.71 2.04
N ASN A 558 30.38 17.64 3.37
CA ASN A 558 29.36 17.00 4.20
C ASN A 558 27.98 17.69 4.12
N LEU A 559 27.42 17.83 2.91
CA LEU A 559 26.08 18.40 2.70
C LEU A 559 24.98 17.41 3.08
N VAL A 560 25.33 16.12 3.08
CA VAL A 560 24.44 15.03 3.50
C VAL A 560 25.20 14.11 4.46
N SER A 561 24.53 13.63 5.50
CA SER A 561 25.08 12.65 6.45
C SER A 561 23.94 11.84 7.03
N GLY A 562 23.99 10.51 6.88
CA GLY A 562 22.92 9.64 7.30
C GLY A 562 21.59 9.99 6.63
N ASN A 563 21.64 10.27 5.33
CA ASN A 563 20.52 10.75 4.52
C ASN A 563 19.90 12.10 4.95
N ARG A 564 20.46 12.83 5.91
CA ARG A 564 20.02 14.18 6.32
C ARG A 564 20.68 15.24 5.46
N LEU A 565 19.87 15.97 4.71
CA LEU A 565 20.30 17.07 3.86
C LEU A 565 20.53 18.33 4.71
N LYS A 566 21.72 18.93 4.64
CA LYS A 566 22.05 20.13 5.40
C LYS A 566 21.86 21.43 4.61
N GLU A 567 22.03 21.36 3.31
CA GLU A 567 21.83 22.49 2.40
C GLU A 567 21.39 22.01 1.02
N TYR A 568 20.48 22.74 0.38
CA TYR A 568 20.13 22.58 -1.02
C TYR A 568 19.68 23.90 -1.64
N ASN A 569 20.36 24.32 -2.70
CA ASN A 569 20.04 25.55 -3.45
C ASN A 569 19.88 26.80 -2.58
N GLY A 570 20.74 26.96 -1.55
CA GLY A 570 20.71 28.08 -0.61
C GLY A 570 19.65 27.95 0.49
N ILE A 571 18.95 26.81 0.60
CA ILE A 571 18.09 26.48 1.73
C ILE A 571 18.91 25.68 2.73
N GLU A 572 18.94 26.12 3.98
CA GLU A 572 19.62 25.43 5.08
C GLU A 572 18.61 24.61 5.88
N TYR A 573 18.99 23.41 6.30
CA TYR A 573 18.15 22.46 7.03
C TYR A 573 18.84 22.01 8.32
N THR A 574 18.10 22.00 9.44
CA THR A 574 18.58 21.46 10.71
C THR A 574 17.55 20.46 11.26
N TYR A 575 18.03 19.32 11.70
CA TYR A 575 17.21 18.24 12.21
C TYR A 575 17.41 18.02 13.70
N ASP A 576 16.39 17.51 14.40
CA ASP A 576 16.52 17.02 15.76
C ASP A 576 17.24 15.66 15.82
N ALA A 577 17.42 15.15 17.03
CA ALA A 577 18.07 13.86 17.25
C ALA A 577 17.30 12.66 16.67
N LEU A 578 15.98 12.78 16.48
CA LEU A 578 15.11 11.75 15.90
C LEU A 578 15.02 11.82 14.38
N GLY A 579 15.60 12.85 13.76
CA GLY A 579 15.61 13.03 12.31
C GLY A 579 14.48 13.90 11.78
N ASN A 580 13.74 14.60 12.60
CA ASN A 580 12.72 15.55 12.18
C ASN A 580 13.34 16.91 11.84
N LEU A 581 12.90 17.54 10.76
CA LEU A 581 13.33 18.89 10.38
C LEU A 581 12.77 19.90 11.40
N ILE A 582 13.63 20.53 12.18
CA ILE A 582 13.22 21.52 13.20
C ILE A 582 13.45 22.96 12.77
N TYR A 583 14.30 23.20 11.77
CA TYR A 583 14.61 24.52 11.26
C TYR A 583 14.93 24.49 9.77
N ARG A 584 14.40 25.48 9.05
CA ARG A 584 14.69 25.74 7.65
C ARG A 584 14.87 27.24 7.41
N GLN A 585 15.98 27.62 6.75
CA GLN A 585 16.22 29.00 6.30
C GLN A 585 16.09 29.05 4.79
N LEU A 586 15.22 29.90 4.29
CA LEU A 586 15.04 30.13 2.87
C LEU A 586 15.96 31.19 2.32
N PRO A 587 16.31 31.18 1.02
CA PRO A 587 17.20 32.15 0.40
C PRO A 587 16.69 33.60 0.48
N ASN A 588 15.40 33.82 0.63
CA ASN A 588 14.78 35.14 0.79
C ASN A 588 14.93 35.72 2.21
N GLY A 589 15.60 35.01 3.14
CA GLY A 589 15.80 35.40 4.53
C GLY A 589 14.64 35.01 5.48
N GLU A 590 13.66 34.28 5.00
CA GLU A 590 12.62 33.71 5.86
C GLU A 590 13.18 32.54 6.67
N ASN A 591 12.85 32.51 7.97
CA ASN A 591 13.26 31.47 8.90
C ASN A 591 12.01 30.74 9.41
N GLN A 592 12.01 29.42 9.33
CA GLN A 592 10.91 28.56 9.74
C GLN A 592 11.38 27.58 10.82
N TYR A 593 10.61 27.47 11.91
CA TYR A 593 10.89 26.60 13.04
C TYR A 593 9.73 25.65 13.22
N TYR A 594 10.01 24.35 13.43
CA TYR A 594 9.03 23.29 13.48
C TYR A 594 9.10 22.54 14.81
N GLN A 595 7.93 22.15 15.34
CA GLN A 595 7.80 21.34 16.53
C GLN A 595 6.94 20.12 16.23
N TYR A 596 7.36 18.98 16.75
CA TYR A 596 6.72 17.70 16.56
C TYR A 596 6.18 17.16 17.90
N ASP A 597 5.14 16.37 17.81
CA ASP A 597 4.60 15.62 18.96
C ASP A 597 5.38 14.31 19.20
N LEU A 598 4.86 13.48 20.10
CA LEU A 598 5.48 12.20 20.44
C LEU A 598 5.31 11.11 19.37
N GLU A 599 4.51 11.39 18.34
CA GLU A 599 4.31 10.53 17.16
C GLU A 599 5.11 11.03 15.94
N ASN A 600 6.04 11.99 16.15
CA ASN A 600 6.79 12.68 15.11
C ASN A 600 5.91 13.40 14.07
N GLN A 601 4.68 13.83 14.47
CA GLN A 601 3.80 14.63 13.64
C GLN A 601 4.06 16.12 13.87
N LEU A 602 4.07 16.91 12.80
CA LEU A 602 4.27 18.36 12.87
C LEU A 602 3.05 19.03 13.53
N VAL A 603 3.20 19.53 14.75
CA VAL A 603 2.12 20.18 15.49
C VAL A 603 2.19 21.69 15.54
N ARG A 604 3.37 22.29 15.25
CA ARG A 604 3.54 23.73 15.24
C ARG A 604 4.61 24.18 14.25
N ALA A 605 4.31 25.22 13.50
CA ALA A 605 5.26 25.95 12.67
C ALA A 605 5.30 27.43 13.08
N GLU A 606 6.50 27.97 13.30
CA GLU A 606 6.75 29.40 13.54
C GLU A 606 7.57 29.96 12.38
N ILE A 607 7.01 30.96 11.68
CA ILE A 607 7.55 31.48 10.44
C ILE A 607 7.92 32.96 10.66
N LYS A 608 9.21 33.24 10.67
CA LYS A 608 9.75 34.57 10.76
C LYS A 608 10.02 35.13 9.38
N LYS A 609 9.17 36.03 8.94
CA LYS A 609 9.29 36.69 7.64
C LYS A 609 10.44 37.70 7.61
N PRO A 610 11.07 37.97 6.45
CA PRO A 610 12.13 38.98 6.32
C PRO A 610 11.71 40.36 6.79
N ALA A 611 10.44 40.72 6.67
CA ALA A 611 9.86 41.98 7.13
C ALA A 611 9.72 42.09 8.65
N GLY A 612 10.12 41.08 9.44
CA GLY A 612 10.14 41.07 10.90
C GLY A 612 8.84 40.56 11.57
N ASN A 613 7.78 40.32 10.83
CA ASN A 613 6.58 39.69 11.38
C ASN A 613 6.76 38.18 11.55
N THR A 614 6.12 37.63 12.58
CA THR A 614 6.12 36.21 12.88
C THR A 614 4.71 35.68 12.79
N GLU A 615 4.56 34.58 12.04
CA GLU A 615 3.32 33.77 11.96
C GLU A 615 3.51 32.49 12.77
N ILE A 616 2.47 32.10 13.51
CA ILE A 616 2.45 30.86 14.27
C ILE A 616 1.26 30.04 13.83
N TRP A 617 1.53 28.82 13.40
CA TRP A 617 0.52 27.86 12.96
C TRP A 617 0.55 26.60 13.82
N THR A 618 -0.61 26.02 14.09
CA THR A 618 -0.78 24.79 14.83
C THR A 618 -1.61 23.79 14.02
N TYR A 619 -1.30 22.50 14.22
CA TYR A 619 -1.92 21.40 13.52
C TYR A 619 -2.39 20.37 14.55
N ALA A 620 -3.56 19.75 14.30
CA ALA A 620 -4.11 18.68 15.12
C ALA A 620 -4.39 17.44 14.28
N TYR A 621 -4.21 16.26 14.88
CA TYR A 621 -4.33 14.98 14.20
C TYR A 621 -5.27 14.04 14.93
N ASP A 622 -5.91 13.15 14.19
CA ASP A 622 -6.74 12.09 14.72
C ASP A 622 -5.92 10.87 15.19
N PRO A 623 -6.54 9.84 15.78
CA PRO A 623 -5.84 8.62 16.22
C PRO A 623 -5.15 7.83 15.08
N PHE A 624 -5.51 8.09 13.83
CA PHE A 624 -4.93 7.44 12.65
C PHE A 624 -3.88 8.29 11.93
N GLY A 625 -3.51 9.44 12.51
CA GLY A 625 -2.49 10.33 11.97
C GLY A 625 -2.99 11.30 10.89
N ARG A 626 -4.30 11.35 10.60
CA ARG A 626 -4.89 12.27 9.63
C ARG A 626 -5.07 13.65 10.24
N ARG A 627 -4.70 14.69 9.52
CA ARG A 627 -4.78 16.07 9.99
C ARG A 627 -6.23 16.55 10.08
N LEU A 628 -6.67 16.95 11.27
CA LEU A 628 -8.02 17.44 11.54
C LEU A 628 -8.17 18.93 11.34
N SER A 629 -7.13 19.68 11.65
CA SER A 629 -7.16 21.15 11.51
C SER A 629 -5.80 21.76 11.33
N LYS A 630 -5.78 22.94 10.72
CA LYS A 630 -4.67 23.90 10.78
C LYS A 630 -5.20 25.28 11.17
N GLU A 631 -4.48 25.98 12.03
CA GLU A 631 -4.93 27.24 12.58
C GLU A 631 -3.78 28.19 12.87
N ARG A 632 -3.95 29.45 12.50
CA ARG A 632 -3.02 30.53 12.84
C ARG A 632 -3.26 31.03 14.26
N GLN A 633 -2.21 31.17 15.07
CA GLN A 633 -2.29 31.46 16.51
C GLN A 633 -1.61 32.77 16.94
N ASP A 634 -1.04 33.52 16.01
CA ASP A 634 -0.36 34.79 16.34
C ASP A 634 -1.38 35.94 16.60
N LYS A 635 -0.89 37.07 17.09
CA LYS A 635 -1.74 38.22 17.44
C LYS A 635 -2.60 38.74 16.29
N LEU A 636 -2.13 38.61 15.04
CA LEU A 636 -2.87 39.03 13.87
C LEU A 636 -4.08 38.12 13.57
N ALA A 637 -4.03 36.85 13.98
CA ALA A 637 -5.16 35.93 13.84
C ALA A 637 -6.39 36.40 14.66
N TRP A 638 -6.18 36.96 15.83
CA TRP A 638 -7.22 37.40 16.76
C TRP A 638 -7.93 38.70 16.32
N THR A 639 -7.28 39.50 15.52
CA THR A 639 -7.79 40.80 15.04
C THR A 639 -8.28 40.74 13.61
N SER A 640 -8.06 39.64 12.91
CA SER A 640 -8.41 39.46 11.51
C SER A 640 -9.90 39.20 11.33
N THR A 641 -10.52 39.87 10.36
CA THR A 641 -11.85 39.53 9.84
C THR A 641 -11.85 38.30 8.94
N ASP A 642 -10.66 37.75 8.68
CA ASP A 642 -10.38 36.58 7.83
C ASP A 642 -9.63 35.52 8.70
N PRO A 643 -10.34 34.76 9.54
CA PRO A 643 -9.70 33.78 10.39
C PRO A 643 -9.05 32.66 9.57
N LYS A 644 -7.77 32.48 9.75
CA LYS A 644 -6.95 31.45 9.11
C LYS A 644 -7.07 30.12 9.89
N ARG A 645 -8.25 29.49 9.78
CA ARG A 645 -8.54 28.19 10.35
C ARG A 645 -9.17 27.32 9.26
N THR A 646 -8.67 26.10 9.14
CA THR A 646 -9.23 25.08 8.24
C THR A 646 -9.44 23.80 9.04
N HIS A 647 -10.62 23.20 8.91
CA HIS A 647 -10.94 21.87 9.43
C HIS A 647 -11.07 20.90 8.27
N PHE A 648 -10.60 19.68 8.46
CA PHE A 648 -10.54 18.63 7.46
C PHE A 648 -11.42 17.44 7.84
N VAL A 649 -12.12 16.89 6.89
CA VAL A 649 -12.90 15.66 6.98
C VAL A 649 -12.36 14.67 5.97
N TRP A 650 -12.19 13.43 6.39
CA TRP A 650 -11.53 12.39 5.62
C TRP A 650 -12.49 11.28 5.18
N ASP A 651 -12.24 10.71 4.02
CA ASP A 651 -12.78 9.44 3.53
C ASP A 651 -11.64 8.43 3.50
N GLY A 652 -11.50 7.63 4.56
CA GLY A 652 -10.31 6.80 4.77
C GLY A 652 -9.06 7.67 4.86
N THR A 653 -8.15 7.55 3.89
CA THR A 653 -6.91 8.33 3.81
C THR A 653 -6.98 9.51 2.83
N ARG A 654 -8.16 9.77 2.21
CA ARG A 654 -8.37 10.86 1.26
C ARG A 654 -9.06 12.04 1.91
N LEU A 655 -8.65 13.25 1.55
CA LEU A 655 -9.34 14.47 1.97
C LEU A 655 -10.72 14.55 1.28
N LEU A 656 -11.79 14.44 2.07
CA LEU A 656 -13.15 14.52 1.55
C LEU A 656 -13.69 15.95 1.55
N GLN A 657 -13.51 16.65 2.68
CA GLN A 657 -14.00 18.02 2.81
C GLN A 657 -13.02 18.87 3.61
N GLU A 658 -13.01 20.17 3.32
CA GLU A 658 -12.40 21.18 4.18
C GLU A 658 -13.38 22.31 4.43
N TYR A 659 -13.33 22.84 5.64
CA TYR A 659 -14.18 23.92 6.12
C TYR A 659 -13.32 25.12 6.47
N THR A 660 -13.65 26.26 5.88
CA THR A 660 -13.00 27.54 6.12
C THR A 660 -14.07 28.59 6.44
N TYR A 661 -13.66 29.80 6.82
CA TYR A 661 -14.60 30.94 6.97
C TYR A 661 -15.30 31.33 5.65
N LYS A 662 -14.77 30.93 4.50
CA LYS A 662 -15.38 31.18 3.17
C LYS A 662 -16.51 30.22 2.85
N GLY A 663 -16.57 29.10 3.52
CA GLY A 663 -17.50 28.01 3.27
C GLY A 663 -16.81 26.65 3.32
N SER A 664 -17.41 25.66 2.70
CA SER A 664 -16.86 24.29 2.62
C SER A 664 -16.53 23.92 1.19
N TYR A 665 -15.48 23.13 1.05
CA TYR A 665 -15.09 22.49 -0.19
C TYR A 665 -15.23 20.98 -0.04
N THR A 666 -15.96 20.35 -0.96
CA THR A 666 -16.10 18.89 -1.06
C THR A 666 -15.33 18.41 -2.28
N TYR A 667 -14.53 17.38 -2.12
CA TYR A 667 -13.69 16.80 -3.16
C TYR A 667 -14.24 15.45 -3.60
N ILE A 668 -14.36 15.28 -4.91
CA ILE A 668 -14.78 14.06 -5.57
C ILE A 668 -13.58 13.54 -6.36
N TYR A 669 -13.31 12.23 -6.26
CA TYR A 669 -12.16 11.57 -6.88
C TYR A 669 -12.59 10.72 -8.08
N THR A 670 -11.61 10.36 -8.92
CA THR A 670 -11.86 9.63 -10.17
C THR A 670 -12.36 8.20 -9.97
N ASP A 671 -12.06 7.60 -8.82
CA ASP A 671 -12.55 6.28 -8.42
C ASP A 671 -12.53 6.19 -6.87
N GLN A 672 -13.18 5.16 -6.33
CA GLN A 672 -13.24 4.95 -4.87
C GLN A 672 -11.87 4.71 -4.23
N ASP A 673 -10.91 4.20 -4.99
CA ASP A 673 -9.55 3.90 -4.52
C ASP A 673 -8.48 4.83 -5.13
N SER A 674 -8.92 5.90 -5.81
CA SER A 674 -8.04 6.88 -6.44
C SER A 674 -7.79 8.07 -5.52
N TYR A 675 -6.59 8.64 -5.60
CA TYR A 675 -6.22 9.93 -5.00
C TYR A 675 -6.22 11.08 -6.03
N GLU A 676 -6.66 10.81 -7.26
CA GLU A 676 -6.79 11.82 -8.29
C GLU A 676 -8.06 12.64 -8.08
N PRO A 677 -8.00 13.95 -7.80
CA PRO A 677 -9.18 14.77 -7.67
C PRO A 677 -9.86 14.92 -9.03
N LEU A 678 -11.17 14.70 -9.05
CA LEU A 678 -12.04 14.79 -10.22
C LEU A 678 -12.77 16.13 -10.26
N ALA A 679 -13.37 16.49 -9.13
CA ALA A 679 -14.17 17.68 -9.01
C ALA A 679 -14.10 18.29 -7.61
N GLN A 680 -14.38 19.59 -7.54
CA GLN A 680 -14.51 20.34 -6.30
C GLN A 680 -15.88 21.01 -6.27
N VAL A 681 -16.59 20.84 -5.19
CA VAL A 681 -17.85 21.52 -4.91
C VAL A 681 -17.61 22.52 -3.81
N PHE A 682 -17.78 23.82 -4.11
CA PHE A 682 -17.62 24.91 -3.15
C PHE A 682 -18.98 25.42 -2.71
N ASP A 683 -19.32 25.26 -1.44
CA ASP A 683 -20.48 25.84 -0.80
C ASP A 683 -20.07 27.18 -0.18
N ASN A 684 -20.43 28.28 -0.86
CA ASN A 684 -19.95 29.60 -0.49
C ASN A 684 -20.82 30.21 0.63
N ALA A 685 -20.23 30.40 1.80
CA ALA A 685 -20.91 30.97 2.97
C ALA A 685 -21.40 32.39 2.77
N LYS A 686 -20.86 33.16 1.79
CA LYS A 686 -21.22 34.57 1.55
C LYS A 686 -22.54 34.73 0.82
N ASP A 687 -22.79 33.90 -0.20
CA ASP A 687 -23.98 34.02 -1.07
C ASP A 687 -24.90 32.80 -1.00
N GLY A 688 -24.54 31.78 -0.22
CA GLY A 688 -25.27 30.54 -0.04
C GLY A 688 -25.36 29.67 -1.30
N LYS A 689 -24.52 29.93 -2.30
CA LYS A 689 -24.52 29.19 -3.57
C LYS A 689 -23.46 28.12 -3.61
N GLN A 690 -23.76 27.09 -4.40
CA GLN A 690 -22.86 26.02 -4.71
C GLN A 690 -22.18 26.24 -6.07
N TYR A 691 -20.87 25.99 -6.11
CA TYR A 691 -20.04 26.12 -7.32
C TYR A 691 -19.31 24.82 -7.57
N LEU A 692 -19.56 24.22 -8.72
CA LEU A 692 -18.87 23.00 -9.17
C LEU A 692 -17.72 23.36 -10.11
N ALA A 693 -16.53 22.84 -9.83
CA ALA A 693 -15.35 22.96 -10.68
C ALA A 693 -14.76 21.58 -10.93
N TYR A 694 -14.18 21.38 -12.11
CA TYR A 694 -13.55 20.12 -12.53
C TYR A 694 -12.05 20.26 -12.57
N PHE A 695 -11.35 19.24 -12.11
CA PHE A 695 -9.90 19.11 -12.24
C PHE A 695 -9.53 18.39 -13.52
N HIS A 696 -8.46 18.87 -14.17
CA HIS A 696 -7.82 18.20 -15.29
C HIS A 696 -6.39 17.86 -14.88
N ASN A 697 -6.19 16.59 -14.61
CA ASN A 697 -4.92 16.06 -14.09
C ASN A 697 -3.99 15.66 -15.24
N ASP A 698 -2.68 15.61 -14.98
CA ASP A 698 -1.69 15.05 -15.89
C ASP A 698 -1.60 13.51 -15.77
N GLN A 699 -0.58 12.90 -16.38
CA GLN A 699 -0.41 11.45 -16.50
C GLN A 699 -0.21 10.71 -15.15
N ILE A 700 0.12 11.43 -14.07
CA ILE A 700 0.26 10.86 -12.73
C ILE A 700 -0.78 11.43 -11.74
N GLY A 701 -1.82 12.09 -12.25
CA GLY A 701 -2.93 12.56 -11.43
C GLY A 701 -2.70 13.89 -10.72
N ILE A 702 -1.75 14.72 -11.18
CA ILE A 702 -1.53 16.07 -10.65
C ILE A 702 -2.45 17.06 -11.36
N PRO A 703 -3.25 17.88 -10.64
CA PRO A 703 -4.07 18.91 -11.24
C PRO A 703 -3.23 19.96 -11.98
N ARG A 704 -3.54 20.17 -13.25
CA ARG A 704 -2.91 21.18 -14.10
C ARG A 704 -3.86 22.32 -14.44
N GLU A 705 -5.14 22.03 -14.62
CA GLU A 705 -6.19 23.02 -14.82
C GLU A 705 -7.40 22.73 -13.94
N MET A 706 -8.18 23.79 -13.70
CA MET A 706 -9.56 23.72 -13.21
C MET A 706 -10.47 24.46 -14.18
N THR A 707 -11.63 23.90 -14.46
CA THR A 707 -12.69 24.53 -15.25
C THR A 707 -14.01 24.57 -14.50
N ASP A 708 -14.89 25.52 -14.88
CA ASP A 708 -16.27 25.50 -14.43
C ASP A 708 -17.12 24.50 -15.25
N ILE A 709 -18.42 24.42 -14.93
CA ILE A 709 -19.37 23.54 -15.62
C ILE A 709 -19.57 23.89 -17.11
N HIS A 710 -19.18 25.11 -17.54
CA HIS A 710 -19.21 25.56 -18.91
C HIS A 710 -17.91 25.34 -19.65
N GLY A 711 -16.86 24.82 -18.99
CA GLY A 711 -15.55 24.61 -19.56
C GLY A 711 -14.66 25.85 -19.56
N ASN A 712 -15.04 26.93 -18.89
CA ASN A 712 -14.18 28.10 -18.73
C ASN A 712 -13.06 27.81 -17.74
N LEU A 713 -11.84 28.21 -18.08
CA LEU A 713 -10.68 28.03 -17.21
C LEU A 713 -10.82 28.89 -15.95
N LEU A 714 -10.71 28.26 -14.80
CA LEU A 714 -10.69 28.90 -13.48
C LEU A 714 -9.30 29.04 -12.92
N TRP A 715 -8.45 28.03 -13.13
CA TRP A 715 -7.09 27.95 -12.63
C TRP A 715 -6.20 27.14 -13.57
N TYR A 716 -4.90 27.52 -13.60
CA TYR A 716 -3.87 26.79 -14.32
C TYR A 716 -2.57 26.78 -13.53
N GLY A 717 -1.90 25.64 -13.45
CA GLY A 717 -0.64 25.44 -12.76
C GLY A 717 0.47 24.81 -13.59
N GLU A 718 1.69 25.33 -13.41
CA GLU A 718 2.91 24.71 -13.89
C GLU A 718 3.77 24.32 -12.69
N TYR A 719 4.42 23.18 -12.77
CA TYR A 719 5.22 22.62 -11.69
C TYR A 719 6.69 22.50 -12.09
N THR A 720 7.58 22.55 -11.08
CA THR A 720 8.96 22.08 -11.22
C THR A 720 9.01 20.57 -11.37
N ALA A 721 10.18 20.04 -11.69
CA ALA A 721 10.40 18.60 -11.80
C ALA A 721 10.17 17.83 -10.47
N TRP A 722 10.12 18.53 -9.34
CA TRP A 722 9.84 17.98 -8.01
C TRP A 722 8.50 18.46 -7.41
N GLY A 723 7.60 18.98 -8.25
CA GLY A 723 6.20 19.26 -7.85
C GLY A 723 5.96 20.57 -7.13
N ARG A 724 6.95 21.45 -7.00
CA ARG A 724 6.69 22.82 -6.55
C ARG A 724 5.90 23.55 -7.61
N LEU A 725 4.84 24.23 -7.21
CA LEU A 725 4.05 25.07 -8.11
C LEU A 725 4.89 26.29 -8.55
N LYS A 726 5.23 26.31 -9.84
CA LYS A 726 6.04 27.35 -10.50
C LYS A 726 5.21 28.50 -11.02
N LYS A 727 4.01 28.18 -11.50
CA LYS A 727 3.01 29.13 -11.96
C LYS A 727 1.68 28.80 -11.30
N ASP A 728 1.07 29.80 -10.63
CA ASP A 728 -0.24 29.75 -10.01
C ASP A 728 -1.12 30.80 -10.70
N GLU A 729 -1.74 30.44 -11.82
CA GLU A 729 -2.58 31.34 -12.59
C GLU A 729 -4.04 31.18 -12.17
N ARG A 730 -4.50 32.08 -11.30
CA ARG A 730 -5.89 32.15 -10.86
C ARG A 730 -6.66 33.07 -11.81
N VAL A 731 -7.24 32.49 -12.89
CA VAL A 731 -8.10 33.21 -13.83
C VAL A 731 -9.34 33.73 -13.11
N TYR A 732 -9.91 32.89 -12.24
CA TYR A 732 -10.87 33.31 -11.23
C TYR A 732 -10.12 33.56 -9.91
N ARG A 733 -10.14 34.81 -9.44
CA ARG A 733 -9.33 35.26 -8.29
C ARG A 733 -9.48 34.39 -7.04
N ASN A 734 -10.66 33.81 -6.81
CA ASN A 734 -10.97 33.00 -5.66
C ASN A 734 -10.87 31.49 -5.94
N ALA A 735 -10.28 31.07 -7.07
CA ALA A 735 -10.04 29.65 -7.35
C ALA A 735 -9.17 29.07 -6.24
N HIS A 736 -9.67 28.02 -5.60
CA HIS A 736 -9.00 27.28 -4.53
C HIS A 736 -8.51 25.96 -5.10
N GLN A 737 -7.19 25.76 -5.09
CA GLN A 737 -6.57 24.53 -5.58
C GLN A 737 -5.41 24.17 -4.63
N PRO A 738 -5.67 23.33 -3.60
CA PRO A 738 -4.68 22.96 -2.61
C PRO A 738 -3.87 21.74 -3.01
N PHE A 739 -4.29 20.92 -3.97
CA PHE A 739 -3.64 19.66 -4.30
C PHE A 739 -2.33 19.85 -5.06
N ARG A 740 -1.39 18.94 -4.83
CA ARG A 740 -0.10 18.86 -5.51
C ARG A 740 0.06 17.46 -6.11
N LEU A 741 1.09 16.71 -5.73
CA LEU A 741 1.16 15.29 -6.06
C LEU A 741 -0.05 14.55 -5.44
N GLN A 742 -0.32 13.35 -5.88
CA GLN A 742 -1.48 12.60 -5.37
C GLN A 742 -1.49 12.55 -3.83
N ASN A 743 -2.62 12.91 -3.24
CA ASN A 743 -2.87 13.05 -1.81
C ASN A 743 -2.03 14.10 -1.07
N GLN A 744 -1.33 14.99 -1.79
CA GLN A 744 -0.60 16.09 -1.19
C GLN A 744 -1.46 17.36 -1.13
N TYR A 745 -1.50 17.97 0.05
CA TYR A 745 -2.15 19.25 0.32
C TYR A 745 -1.10 20.34 0.56
N TYR A 746 -1.16 21.43 -0.20
CA TYR A 746 -0.23 22.53 -0.09
C TYR A 746 -0.50 23.41 1.12
N ASP A 747 0.49 23.58 1.98
CA ASP A 747 0.47 24.50 3.10
C ASP A 747 1.15 25.82 2.72
N GLU A 748 0.31 26.79 2.38
CA GLU A 748 0.75 28.13 1.89
C GLU A 748 1.68 28.85 2.89
N GLU A 749 1.47 28.60 4.18
CA GLU A 749 2.23 29.19 5.27
C GLU A 749 3.69 28.73 5.31
N THR A 750 3.93 27.45 5.09
CA THR A 750 5.29 26.87 5.14
C THR A 750 5.90 26.65 3.76
N GLY A 751 5.08 26.50 2.72
CA GLY A 751 5.50 26.06 1.40
C GLY A 751 5.76 24.55 1.30
N LEU A 752 5.52 23.79 2.38
CA LEU A 752 5.57 22.32 2.38
C LEU A 752 4.25 21.73 1.88
N HIS A 753 4.31 20.48 1.45
CA HIS A 753 3.10 19.71 1.13
C HIS A 753 2.81 18.69 2.24
N TYR A 754 1.64 18.78 2.84
CA TYR A 754 1.15 17.75 3.76
C TYR A 754 0.80 16.50 2.96
N ASN A 755 1.46 15.39 3.24
CA ASN A 755 1.29 14.10 2.57
C ASN A 755 0.95 13.01 3.60
N LEU A 756 -0.20 13.16 4.26
CA LEU A 756 -0.76 12.28 5.28
C LEU A 756 0.20 12.03 6.46
N MET A 757 1.14 11.07 6.34
CA MET A 757 2.03 10.69 7.44
C MET A 757 3.30 11.54 7.52
N ARG A 758 3.67 12.23 6.44
CA ARG A 758 4.87 13.08 6.36
C ARG A 758 4.58 14.41 5.69
N TYR A 759 5.54 15.31 5.76
CA TYR A 759 5.55 16.56 4.99
C TYR A 759 6.63 16.49 3.92
N TYR A 760 6.26 16.86 2.71
CA TYR A 760 7.13 16.86 1.55
C TYR A 760 7.71 18.27 1.29
N GLU A 761 9.01 18.34 1.02
CA GLU A 761 9.75 19.54 0.63
C GLU A 761 9.91 19.58 -0.90
N PRO A 762 9.10 20.38 -1.61
CA PRO A 762 9.08 20.35 -3.07
C PRO A 762 10.29 21.00 -3.75
N GLU A 763 11.12 21.75 -3.03
CA GLU A 763 12.38 22.28 -3.59
C GLU A 763 13.44 21.19 -3.70
N ALA A 764 13.52 20.32 -2.69
CA ALA A 764 14.51 19.25 -2.61
C ALA A 764 14.00 17.88 -3.01
N GLY A 765 12.71 17.76 -3.34
CA GLY A 765 12.13 16.49 -3.82
C GLY A 765 12.12 15.36 -2.78
N ARG A 766 11.97 15.71 -1.47
CA ARG A 766 12.10 14.73 -0.39
C ARG A 766 11.21 15.05 0.82
N PHE A 767 11.06 14.09 1.70
CA PHE A 767 10.38 14.30 2.97
C PHE A 767 11.25 15.02 4.00
N VAL A 768 10.60 15.70 4.96
CA VAL A 768 11.26 16.51 5.99
C VAL A 768 11.59 15.73 7.25
N ASN A 769 11.07 14.51 7.39
CA ASN A 769 11.30 13.56 8.48
C ASN A 769 11.54 12.16 7.95
N GLN A 770 12.14 11.32 8.78
CA GLN A 770 12.38 9.92 8.43
C GLN A 770 11.07 9.18 8.17
N ASP A 771 11.14 8.16 7.34
CA ASP A 771 10.02 7.28 7.12
C ASP A 771 9.62 6.60 8.44
N PRO A 772 8.34 6.74 8.89
CA PRO A 772 7.88 6.08 10.11
C PRO A 772 7.98 4.55 10.04
N ILE A 773 7.99 3.98 8.81
CA ILE A 773 8.18 2.55 8.60
C ILE A 773 9.67 2.15 8.47
N GLY A 774 10.56 3.09 8.68
CA GLY A 774 12.00 2.84 8.64
C GLY A 774 12.44 2.30 7.28
N LEU A 775 13.27 1.27 7.30
CA LEU A 775 13.77 0.60 6.10
C LEU A 775 12.68 -0.07 5.23
N LEU A 776 11.43 -0.18 5.71
CA LEU A 776 10.30 -0.62 4.88
C LEU A 776 9.95 0.38 3.79
N GLY A 777 10.18 1.67 4.06
CA GLY A 777 10.00 2.75 3.11
C GLY A 777 11.12 2.91 2.08
N GLY A 778 12.17 2.10 2.15
CA GLY A 778 13.30 2.17 1.22
C GLY A 778 14.65 2.41 1.89
N ASP A 779 15.72 2.32 1.10
CA ASP A 779 17.10 2.46 1.59
C ASP A 779 17.41 3.89 2.08
N ASN A 780 16.73 4.91 1.54
CA ASN A 780 16.87 6.30 1.95
C ASN A 780 15.59 6.77 2.64
N LEU A 781 15.63 6.94 3.97
CA LEU A 781 14.47 7.22 4.82
C LEU A 781 13.78 8.58 4.56
N TYR A 782 14.36 9.45 3.75
CA TYR A 782 13.80 10.74 3.37
C TYR A 782 13.39 10.80 1.89
N LEU A 783 13.69 9.77 1.11
CA LEU A 783 13.39 9.75 -0.31
C LEU A 783 11.87 9.74 -0.55
N PHE A 784 11.41 10.56 -1.49
CA PHE A 784 10.07 10.45 -2.03
C PHE A 784 10.03 9.39 -3.14
N ALA A 785 10.86 9.55 -4.17
CA ALA A 785 10.96 8.65 -5.30
C ALA A 785 12.20 8.99 -6.16
N PRO A 786 12.64 8.11 -7.06
CA PRO A 786 13.70 8.43 -8.03
C PRO A 786 13.34 9.58 -8.97
N ASN A 787 12.07 9.69 -9.34
CA ASN A 787 11.49 10.82 -10.07
C ASN A 787 9.98 10.89 -9.81
N MET A 788 9.41 12.07 -9.86
CA MET A 788 7.97 12.26 -9.67
C MET A 788 7.16 12.20 -10.96
N GLN A 789 7.78 11.90 -12.10
CA GLN A 789 7.09 11.85 -13.40
C GLN A 789 6.39 10.51 -13.63
N THR A 790 6.82 9.47 -12.89
CA THR A 790 6.31 8.10 -13.00
C THR A 790 6.05 7.43 -11.64
N TRP A 791 6.43 8.06 -10.53
CA TRP A 791 6.27 7.53 -9.18
C TRP A 791 5.30 8.35 -8.34
N ILE A 792 4.56 7.67 -7.49
CA ILE A 792 3.54 8.23 -6.58
C ILE A 792 3.79 7.67 -5.19
N ASP A 793 3.75 8.55 -4.17
CA ASP A 793 3.63 8.16 -2.77
C ASP A 793 2.45 8.92 -2.16
N SER A 794 1.28 8.31 -2.19
CA SER A 794 0.03 8.94 -1.75
C SER A 794 -0.14 9.01 -0.24
N LEU A 795 0.67 8.28 0.51
CA LEU A 795 0.55 8.18 1.97
C LEU A 795 1.71 8.84 2.72
N GLY A 796 2.75 9.22 2.00
CA GLY A 796 3.99 9.66 2.62
C GLY A 796 4.74 8.53 3.31
N LEU A 797 4.63 7.31 2.78
CA LEU A 797 5.20 6.07 3.31
C LEU A 797 5.59 5.18 2.14
N SER A 798 6.85 5.09 1.83
CA SER A 798 7.36 4.36 0.66
C SER A 798 7.67 2.91 1.01
N GLY A 799 6.69 2.07 1.20
CA GLY A 799 6.87 0.62 1.34
C GLY A 799 6.21 -0.12 0.19
N LYS A 800 6.76 -1.27 -0.21
CA LYS A 800 6.21 -2.07 -1.30
C LYS A 800 5.86 -3.47 -0.82
N LEU A 801 4.58 -3.80 -0.85
CA LEU A 801 4.10 -5.17 -0.72
C LEU A 801 3.84 -5.73 -2.12
N THR A 802 4.52 -6.80 -2.46
CA THR A 802 4.22 -7.53 -3.68
C THR A 802 3.54 -8.85 -3.33
N ILE A 803 2.35 -9.06 -3.88
CA ILE A 803 1.61 -10.30 -3.72
C ILE A 803 1.81 -11.14 -4.98
N TYR A 804 2.36 -12.33 -4.78
CA TYR A 804 2.60 -13.31 -5.82
C TYR A 804 1.56 -14.40 -5.74
N SER A 805 1.11 -14.89 -6.89
CA SER A 805 0.26 -16.06 -6.97
C SER A 805 0.69 -16.91 -8.14
N ASP A 806 1.06 -18.13 -7.84
CA ASP A 806 1.35 -19.16 -8.84
C ASP A 806 0.04 -19.79 -9.31
N THR A 807 -0.17 -19.78 -10.60
CA THR A 807 -1.39 -20.30 -11.23
C THR A 807 -1.19 -21.65 -11.93
N HIS A 808 -0.04 -22.29 -11.68
CA HIS A 808 0.32 -23.56 -12.35
C HIS A 808 -0.74 -24.65 -12.17
N ASP A 809 -1.28 -24.74 -10.96
CA ASP A 809 -2.33 -25.70 -10.63
C ASP A 809 -3.63 -25.00 -10.22
N PHE A 810 -4.76 -25.68 -10.31
CA PHE A 810 -6.05 -25.13 -9.86
C PHE A 810 -6.01 -24.67 -8.40
N VAL A 811 -5.23 -25.32 -7.58
CA VAL A 811 -4.97 -24.95 -6.19
C VAL A 811 -3.84 -23.93 -6.08
N GLY A 812 -2.82 -23.99 -6.95
CA GLY A 812 -1.69 -23.09 -7.06
C GLY A 812 -1.09 -22.67 -5.71
N HIS A 813 -0.04 -21.87 -5.73
CA HIS A 813 0.54 -21.28 -4.53
C HIS A 813 0.41 -19.77 -4.57
N ALA A 814 0.14 -19.17 -3.42
CA ALA A 814 0.20 -17.72 -3.27
C ALA A 814 1.08 -17.38 -2.08
N PHE A 815 1.94 -16.42 -2.29
CA PHE A 815 2.85 -15.92 -1.27
C PHE A 815 3.01 -14.41 -1.41
N ILE A 816 3.50 -13.78 -0.38
CA ILE A 816 3.76 -12.35 -0.38
C ILE A 816 5.25 -12.08 -0.42
N GLY A 817 5.65 -11.08 -1.18
CA GLY A 817 6.95 -10.46 -1.08
C GLY A 817 6.80 -9.14 -0.35
N LEU A 818 7.44 -9.01 0.79
CA LEU A 818 7.61 -7.74 1.47
C LEU A 818 8.92 -7.13 0.99
N GLU A 819 8.82 -6.16 0.11
CA GLU A 819 10.00 -5.44 -0.35
C GLU A 819 10.35 -4.36 0.66
N LYS A 820 11.54 -4.51 1.20
CA LYS A 820 12.13 -3.62 2.17
C LYS A 820 13.55 -3.33 1.69
N ASN A 821 13.85 -2.09 1.31
CA ASN A 821 15.20 -1.68 0.90
C ASN A 821 15.75 -2.40 -0.34
N GLY A 822 14.92 -2.56 -1.36
CA GLY A 822 15.31 -3.34 -2.52
C GLY A 822 15.52 -4.81 -2.23
N ARG A 823 14.99 -5.30 -1.10
CA ARG A 823 14.89 -6.71 -0.75
C ARG A 823 13.46 -7.09 -0.65
N THR A 824 13.11 -8.17 -1.29
CA THR A 824 11.83 -8.81 -1.12
C THR A 824 12.03 -10.00 -0.20
N GLN A 825 11.41 -9.99 0.97
CA GLN A 825 11.24 -11.16 1.80
C GLN A 825 10.01 -11.90 1.29
N TYR A 826 10.20 -13.12 0.80
CA TYR A 826 9.12 -13.94 0.31
C TYR A 826 8.61 -14.82 1.44
N ILE A 827 7.31 -14.76 1.68
CA ILE A 827 6.63 -15.49 2.75
C ILE A 827 5.47 -16.24 2.15
N GLY A 828 5.52 -17.55 2.19
CA GLY A 828 4.49 -18.45 1.65
C GLY A 828 4.10 -19.52 2.65
N GLN A 829 2.92 -20.07 2.46
CA GLN A 829 2.47 -21.26 3.17
C GLN A 829 2.33 -22.41 2.18
N TRP A 830 2.93 -23.54 2.50
CA TRP A 830 2.96 -24.73 1.66
C TRP A 830 2.26 -25.90 2.34
N PRO A 831 1.61 -26.76 1.60
CA PRO A 831 1.19 -28.06 2.14
C PRO A 831 2.39 -28.84 2.66
N GLY A 832 2.29 -29.46 3.81
CA GLY A 832 3.42 -30.07 4.52
C GLY A 832 4.18 -31.11 3.70
N GLY A 833 5.49 -30.96 3.69
CA GLY A 833 6.45 -31.91 3.12
C GLY A 833 7.08 -31.51 1.79
N GLU A 834 8.40 -31.67 1.69
CA GLU A 834 9.15 -31.55 0.44
C GLU A 834 8.64 -32.60 -0.57
N GLY A 835 8.17 -32.15 -1.72
CA GLY A 835 7.86 -33.03 -2.85
C GLY A 835 6.37 -33.31 -3.13
N PHE A 836 5.47 -32.56 -2.54
CA PHE A 836 4.02 -32.71 -2.88
C PHE A 836 3.76 -32.14 -4.28
N ARG A 837 3.51 -33.04 -5.24
CA ARG A 837 2.94 -32.73 -6.55
C ARG A 837 1.47 -33.05 -6.52
N TYR A 838 0.62 -32.01 -6.63
CA TYR A 838 -0.82 -32.21 -6.74
C TYR A 838 -1.18 -32.58 -8.18
N ASN A 839 -1.90 -33.67 -8.31
CA ASN A 839 -2.60 -33.98 -9.54
C ASN A 839 -3.99 -33.32 -9.45
N SER A 840 -4.48 -32.73 -10.54
CA SER A 840 -5.79 -32.07 -10.62
C SER A 840 -6.97 -32.95 -10.13
N LYS A 841 -6.77 -34.25 -10.01
CA LYS A 841 -7.77 -35.22 -9.49
C LYS A 841 -7.89 -35.23 -7.97
N ASP A 842 -6.96 -34.65 -7.23
CA ASP A 842 -6.93 -34.71 -5.75
C ASP A 842 -7.45 -33.43 -5.06
N ILE A 843 -8.04 -32.52 -5.83
CA ILE A 843 -8.53 -31.21 -5.32
C ILE A 843 -9.58 -31.37 -4.23
N THR A 844 -10.45 -32.39 -4.35
CA THR A 844 -11.49 -32.64 -3.37
C THR A 844 -10.93 -33.10 -2.03
N SER A 845 -9.84 -33.85 -2.00
CA SER A 845 -9.17 -34.26 -0.77
C SER A 845 -8.42 -33.09 -0.11
N ILE A 846 -7.93 -32.12 -0.91
CA ILE A 846 -7.23 -30.93 -0.45
C ILE A 846 -8.18 -29.91 0.19
N LEU A 847 -9.40 -29.78 -0.33
CA LEU A 847 -10.41 -28.86 0.19
C LEU A 847 -10.88 -29.23 1.61
N VAL A 848 -10.61 -30.43 2.07
CA VAL A 848 -11.23 -31.02 3.26
C VAL A 848 -10.23 -31.57 4.28
N SER A 849 -9.04 -31.96 3.86
CA SER A 849 -8.04 -32.51 4.77
C SER A 849 -7.19 -31.42 5.41
N ASP A 850 -7.00 -31.51 6.71
CA ASP A 850 -5.96 -30.78 7.41
C ASP A 850 -4.60 -31.32 6.96
N MET A 851 -3.90 -30.55 6.10
CA MET A 851 -2.53 -30.86 5.73
C MET A 851 -1.57 -30.01 6.53
N GLY A 852 -0.58 -30.65 7.14
CA GLY A 852 0.48 -29.95 7.85
C GLY A 852 1.12 -28.91 6.92
N GLY A 853 1.07 -27.64 7.29
CA GLY A 853 1.66 -26.55 6.52
C GLY A 853 2.72 -25.86 7.34
N THR A 854 3.82 -25.50 6.70
CA THR A 854 4.89 -24.68 7.30
C THR A 854 4.93 -23.31 6.65
N MET A 855 5.16 -22.27 7.44
CA MET A 855 5.45 -20.94 6.92
C MET A 855 6.94 -20.81 6.68
N SER A 856 7.33 -20.37 5.49
CA SER A 856 8.72 -20.15 5.13
C SER A 856 8.99 -18.67 4.98
N PHE A 857 10.03 -18.20 5.62
CA PHE A 857 10.57 -16.85 5.41
C PHE A 857 11.65 -16.90 4.33
N ASN A 858 11.69 -15.91 3.45
CA ASN A 858 12.56 -15.88 2.27
C ASN A 858 12.32 -17.07 1.32
N ASP A 859 11.05 -17.41 1.14
CA ASP A 859 10.65 -18.49 0.27
C ASP A 859 10.77 -18.10 -1.20
N THR A 860 11.88 -18.48 -1.80
CA THR A 860 12.19 -18.22 -3.22
C THR A 860 11.90 -19.41 -4.12
N ARG A 861 11.42 -20.54 -3.57
CA ARG A 861 11.25 -21.80 -4.30
C ARG A 861 10.33 -21.72 -5.50
N TYR A 862 9.43 -20.74 -5.51
CA TYR A 862 8.43 -20.56 -6.56
C TYR A 862 8.52 -19.23 -7.31
N LEU A 863 9.58 -18.45 -7.06
CA LEU A 863 9.83 -17.23 -7.86
C LEU A 863 10.09 -17.55 -9.33
N ASP A 864 10.58 -18.75 -9.59
CA ASP A 864 10.84 -19.27 -10.94
C ASP A 864 9.62 -19.97 -11.55
N SER A 865 8.45 -19.90 -10.88
CA SER A 865 7.26 -20.53 -11.41
C SER A 865 6.79 -19.84 -12.68
N LYS A 866 6.56 -20.66 -13.69
CA LYS A 866 6.13 -20.26 -15.04
C LYS A 866 4.77 -19.55 -15.07
N TYR A 867 4.00 -19.66 -14.00
CA TYR A 867 2.62 -19.16 -13.90
C TYR A 867 2.50 -18.07 -12.83
N LEU A 868 3.61 -17.52 -12.40
CA LEU A 868 3.65 -16.49 -11.37
C LEU A 868 3.01 -15.18 -11.87
N VAL A 869 2.01 -14.73 -11.18
CA VAL A 869 1.46 -13.37 -11.32
C VAL A 869 1.64 -12.63 -10.01
N SER A 870 1.95 -11.36 -10.10
CA SER A 870 2.17 -10.54 -8.91
C SER A 870 1.57 -9.15 -9.07
N ARG A 871 1.26 -8.53 -7.95
CA ARG A 871 0.96 -7.11 -7.87
C ARG A 871 1.63 -6.52 -6.64
N SER A 872 2.27 -5.40 -6.85
CA SER A 872 2.92 -4.64 -5.79
C SER A 872 1.99 -3.54 -5.29
N TYR A 873 2.02 -3.30 -3.99
CA TYR A 873 1.28 -2.24 -3.31
C TYR A 873 2.22 -1.46 -2.41
N ASP A 874 2.14 -0.16 -2.48
CA ASP A 874 2.84 0.69 -1.52
C ASP A 874 2.04 0.69 -0.22
N LEU A 875 2.69 0.36 0.87
CA LEU A 875 2.06 0.20 2.19
C LEU A 875 2.51 1.31 3.13
N ASN A 876 1.57 1.82 3.90
CA ASN A 876 1.88 2.69 5.02
C ASN A 876 2.33 1.88 6.25
N ASP A 877 2.83 2.59 7.26
CA ASP A 877 3.41 2.01 8.47
C ASP A 877 2.43 1.10 9.23
N ASP A 878 1.18 1.53 9.38
CA ASP A 878 0.16 0.73 10.07
C ASP A 878 -0.24 -0.50 9.23
N GLN A 879 -0.32 -0.34 7.93
CA GLN A 879 -0.58 -1.44 7.01
C GLN A 879 0.57 -2.45 7.05
N MET A 880 1.80 -1.98 7.05
CA MET A 880 2.99 -2.83 7.12
C MET A 880 3.09 -3.56 8.46
N LYS A 881 2.88 -2.87 9.58
CA LYS A 881 2.81 -3.50 10.91
C LYS A 881 1.69 -4.53 11.01
N LYS A 882 0.53 -4.24 10.41
CA LYS A 882 -0.59 -5.19 10.34
C LYS A 882 -0.24 -6.42 9.51
N VAL A 883 0.46 -6.26 8.39
CA VAL A 883 0.96 -7.38 7.58
C VAL A 883 1.98 -8.19 8.38
N GLU A 884 2.95 -7.55 9.01
CA GLU A 884 3.94 -8.22 9.85
C GLU A 884 3.30 -8.92 11.05
N SER A 885 2.32 -8.29 11.70
CA SER A 885 1.54 -8.92 12.77
C SER A 885 0.74 -10.11 12.25
N TYR A 886 0.05 -9.95 11.12
CA TYR A 886 -0.69 -11.04 10.48
C TYR A 886 0.23 -12.22 10.14
N ILE A 887 1.38 -11.95 9.55
CA ILE A 887 2.39 -12.97 9.20
C ILE A 887 2.88 -13.67 10.47
N ARG A 888 3.18 -12.92 11.52
CA ARG A 888 3.63 -13.45 12.80
C ARG A 888 2.54 -14.30 13.47
N ASP A 889 1.30 -13.80 13.52
CA ASP A 889 0.16 -14.52 14.09
C ASP A 889 -0.14 -15.79 13.29
N PHE A 890 0.01 -15.73 11.98
CA PHE A 890 -0.16 -16.88 11.09
C PHE A 890 0.95 -17.91 11.32
N ASN A 891 2.20 -17.47 11.49
CA ASN A 891 3.34 -18.34 11.80
C ASN A 891 3.19 -18.98 13.19
N ASN A 892 2.81 -18.21 14.19
CA ASN A 892 2.59 -18.70 15.55
C ASN A 892 1.42 -19.69 15.65
N LYS A 893 0.42 -19.59 14.78
CA LYS A 893 -0.69 -20.54 14.69
C LYS A 893 -0.36 -21.82 13.91
N ASN A 894 0.77 -21.84 13.22
CA ASN A 894 1.17 -22.94 12.33
C ASN A 894 2.35 -23.76 12.85
N THR A 895 2.76 -23.61 14.10
CA THR A 895 3.81 -24.47 14.67
C THR A 895 3.35 -25.91 14.73
N GLU A 896 3.93 -26.70 13.88
CA GLU A 896 4.10 -28.16 13.83
C GLU A 896 2.91 -29.12 13.93
N THR A 897 1.72 -28.73 14.31
CA THR A 897 0.62 -29.68 14.58
C THR A 897 -0.74 -29.33 14.01
N SER A 898 -0.96 -28.13 13.50
CA SER A 898 -2.26 -27.80 12.90
C SER A 898 -2.24 -28.04 11.40
N GLY A 899 -3.10 -28.91 10.95
CA GLY A 899 -3.20 -29.26 9.55
C GLY A 899 -3.41 -28.06 8.62
N TYR A 900 -2.90 -28.17 7.40
CA TYR A 900 -3.10 -27.20 6.34
C TYR A 900 -4.57 -27.14 5.95
N ASN A 901 -5.25 -26.06 6.30
CA ASN A 901 -6.66 -25.85 5.94
C ASN A 901 -6.77 -24.88 4.77
N LEU A 902 -7.30 -25.36 3.65
CA LEU A 902 -7.36 -24.62 2.39
C LEU A 902 -8.17 -23.32 2.50
N ARG A 903 -9.09 -23.23 3.42
CA ARG A 903 -9.94 -22.06 3.61
C ARG A 903 -9.24 -20.93 4.37
N ASN A 904 -8.62 -21.27 5.49
CA ASN A 904 -8.06 -20.26 6.40
C ASN A 904 -6.53 -20.20 6.38
N ARG A 905 -5.86 -21.24 5.86
CA ARG A 905 -4.42 -21.42 5.95
C ARG A 905 -3.75 -21.81 4.63
N GLN A 906 -4.47 -21.79 3.52
CA GLN A 906 -3.85 -21.98 2.20
C GLN A 906 -3.02 -20.76 1.79
N CYS A 907 -2.08 -20.95 0.87
CA CYS A 907 -1.18 -19.91 0.38
C CYS A 907 -1.93 -18.64 -0.10
N ALA A 908 -3.00 -18.83 -0.87
CA ALA A 908 -3.79 -17.71 -1.37
C ALA A 908 -4.55 -16.97 -0.27
N SER A 909 -5.11 -17.69 0.71
CA SER A 909 -5.76 -17.08 1.87
C SER A 909 -4.74 -16.36 2.77
N PHE A 910 -3.53 -16.90 2.89
CA PHE A 910 -2.45 -16.24 3.60
C PHE A 910 -2.07 -14.92 2.94
N ALA A 911 -1.77 -14.93 1.63
CA ALA A 911 -1.42 -13.72 0.90
C ALA A 911 -2.57 -12.71 0.86
N TYR A 912 -3.80 -13.18 0.71
CA TYR A 912 -4.99 -12.34 0.79
C TYR A 912 -5.20 -11.75 2.19
N GLY A 913 -5.03 -12.55 3.24
CA GLY A 913 -5.12 -12.09 4.63
C GLY A 913 -4.06 -11.05 4.96
N ALA A 914 -2.83 -11.21 4.45
CA ALA A 914 -1.79 -10.20 4.57
C ALA A 914 -2.18 -8.89 3.87
N SER A 915 -2.82 -8.97 2.68
CA SER A 915 -3.33 -7.77 1.99
C SER A 915 -4.47 -7.10 2.74
N GLN A 916 -5.34 -7.88 3.41
CA GLN A 916 -6.39 -7.34 4.26
C GLN A 916 -5.84 -6.72 5.54
N ALA A 917 -4.81 -7.32 6.14
CA ALA A 917 -4.10 -6.73 7.27
C ALA A 917 -3.48 -5.38 6.91
N ALA A 918 -3.01 -5.24 5.67
CA ALA A 918 -2.53 -3.97 5.12
C ALA A 918 -3.66 -3.01 4.72
N ASP A 919 -4.93 -3.38 4.87
CA ASP A 919 -6.10 -2.61 4.42
C ASP A 919 -6.06 -2.22 2.92
N ILE A 920 -5.55 -3.13 2.11
CA ILE A 920 -5.48 -2.94 0.65
C ILE A 920 -6.85 -3.20 0.05
N LYS A 921 -7.64 -2.16 -0.16
CA LYS A 921 -9.03 -2.24 -0.63
C LYS A 921 -9.17 -2.90 -2.00
N GLU A 922 -8.22 -2.67 -2.88
CA GLU A 922 -8.20 -3.24 -4.23
C GLU A 922 -8.12 -4.77 -4.25
N MET A 923 -7.54 -5.36 -3.19
CA MET A 923 -7.43 -6.80 -3.04
C MET A 923 -8.65 -7.46 -2.38
N LYS A 924 -9.68 -6.69 -1.98
CA LYS A 924 -10.89 -7.28 -1.40
C LYS A 924 -11.50 -8.30 -2.33
N MET A 925 -11.73 -9.48 -1.80
CA MET A 925 -12.35 -10.62 -2.49
C MET A 925 -13.42 -11.20 -1.56
N SER A 926 -14.56 -11.57 -2.13
CA SER A 926 -15.58 -12.29 -1.39
C SER A 926 -15.41 -13.81 -1.60
N GLY A 927 -15.57 -14.56 -0.55
CA GLY A 927 -15.52 -16.03 -0.61
C GLY A 927 -14.11 -16.62 -0.46
N TRP A 928 -13.95 -17.85 -0.93
CA TRP A 928 -12.68 -18.57 -0.86
C TRP A 928 -11.61 -17.91 -1.74
N VAL A 929 -10.49 -17.70 -1.15
CA VAL A 929 -9.33 -17.18 -1.87
C VAL A 929 -8.43 -18.34 -2.24
N THR A 930 -8.56 -18.82 -3.48
CA THR A 930 -7.61 -19.78 -4.06
C THR A 930 -6.46 -19.04 -4.73
N PRO A 931 -5.30 -19.67 -4.97
CA PRO A 931 -4.24 -19.06 -5.76
C PRO A 931 -4.71 -18.56 -7.11
N ALA A 932 -5.56 -19.32 -7.81
CA ALA A 932 -6.14 -18.91 -9.07
C ALA A 932 -7.05 -17.67 -8.94
N SER A 933 -7.89 -17.60 -7.89
CA SER A 933 -8.74 -16.41 -7.65
C SER A 933 -7.92 -15.19 -7.24
N LEU A 934 -6.88 -15.39 -6.46
CA LEU A 934 -5.95 -14.33 -6.07
C LEU A 934 -5.15 -13.83 -7.29
N ALA A 935 -4.61 -14.75 -8.10
CA ALA A 935 -3.92 -14.40 -9.34
C ALA A 935 -4.82 -13.61 -10.28
N LYS A 936 -6.10 -13.97 -10.37
CA LYS A 936 -7.09 -13.25 -11.16
C LYS A 936 -7.34 -11.84 -10.64
N LYS A 937 -7.46 -11.68 -9.33
CA LYS A 937 -7.58 -10.34 -8.72
C LYS A 937 -6.34 -9.52 -9.02
N ILE A 938 -5.14 -10.09 -8.85
CA ILE A 938 -3.87 -9.46 -9.19
C ILE A 938 -3.83 -9.08 -10.67
N ASN A 939 -4.17 -9.99 -11.58
CA ASN A 939 -4.20 -9.71 -13.02
C ASN A 939 -5.22 -8.61 -13.37
N LYS A 940 -6.41 -8.63 -12.76
CA LYS A 940 -7.41 -7.56 -12.95
C LYS A 940 -6.86 -6.20 -12.50
N LEU A 941 -6.18 -6.16 -11.35
CA LEU A 941 -5.62 -4.93 -10.81
C LEU A 941 -4.41 -4.44 -11.62
N ASN A 942 -3.64 -5.35 -12.22
CA ASN A 942 -2.52 -5.01 -13.10
C ASN A 942 -2.96 -4.57 -14.51
N GLY A 943 -4.27 -4.52 -14.77
CA GLY A 943 -4.79 -4.19 -16.09
C GLY A 943 -4.58 -5.30 -17.13
N LYS A 944 -4.38 -6.54 -16.69
CA LYS A 944 -4.20 -7.74 -17.51
C LYS A 944 -5.48 -8.57 -17.57
#